data_92f53019e577ee7f6958d6a8b408ff58
#
_entry.id   92f53019e577ee7f6958d6a8b408ff58
#
_cell.length_a   1.000
_cell.length_b   1.000
_cell.length_c   1.000
_cell.angle_alpha   90.00
_cell.angle_beta   90.00
_cell.angle_gamma   90.00
#
_symmetry.space_group_name_H-M   'P 1'
#
loop_
_entity.id
_entity.type
_entity.pdbx_description
1 polymer ?
#
loop_
_entity_poly.entity_id
_entity_poly.type
_entity_poly.pdbx_seq_one_letter_code
_entity_poly.pdbx_strand_id
1 'polypeptide(L)'
;MKAVIMAGGEGSRLRPMTCTAPKPMARILGKPIIEYVFDTLISGGVTNAAVTLGYLPHIIENSYEQGYKNLKLDFIREDEVLGTAGSVKNAANGFKEPFIVISGDAICDFDIEKIMLYHKASGAMVTIVATDADDIREYGVVEVGEENRVQGFLEKPSWSQAISSLANTGVYIIDPECLKLIPKGKKYDFASDLFPLMLERDMPIFCYHTDGYWCDVGNTDAFLKCQRDIFDGKFKSPVNQSASGIYLKDNLPDGDYGINPPVYFGSDVEIADGAVIGPYAVVDDNCFIGENARVRRSAVLENSSLSADSSVTGAVVCSGAALKKGAAMFEGSVAGSGCVIGENASVKPNVLIWPGKIIGSGAIVSENVKYGNLKTDFLGENGPLLNAETCVKLGYTVAATKNGKKVGAAHDGTKKSSAMHLALLSGLADGGSSVWDFGECFEAELRFLVGICSLDSGMFISNDEECRISLCGENGLTPCRAFEREVENGMSRCEFHGTDEKSIKGISDMSGLKTLYVQELMKQFGNVSEGFSVSVKCENGRIFNLISNCFYRLGMNKKSEIILNINCSGTEVYAETGNGRIGFEKLLAICCFDEMRKGRDVAVPYTAPDYLDLIAKKHGRRVMRYLTTPADNSDTTARKLAKKQVFVRDALFMCAKLVSIMNERCMTIEMLASEIPEKYFESKIFSVNFSVSELSDIIGADRNESASGEGVRLMREKGSLLVVPERGGEKIKVLAEADSMEIADELCAEIEEKISSFND
;
A
#
# COMPACT_ATOMS: atom_id res chain seq x y z
N MET A 1 -36.77 -11.16 9.99
CA MET A 1 -35.78 -10.26 9.38
C MET A 1 -34.80 -11.08 8.55
N LYS A 2 -34.29 -10.52 7.43
CA LYS A 2 -33.32 -11.22 6.56
C LYS A 2 -31.96 -10.55 6.66
N ALA A 3 -30.89 -11.29 6.33
CA ALA A 3 -29.52 -10.78 6.30
C ALA A 3 -28.76 -11.24 5.05
N VAL A 4 -27.74 -10.52 4.67
CA VAL A 4 -26.69 -10.95 3.74
C VAL A 4 -25.35 -10.88 4.45
N ILE A 5 -24.61 -11.96 4.47
CA ILE A 5 -23.29 -12.09 5.08
C ILE A 5 -22.25 -12.10 3.96
N MET A 6 -21.36 -11.12 3.97
CA MET A 6 -20.29 -11.03 2.98
C MET A 6 -19.09 -11.88 3.44
N ALA A 7 -18.91 -13.05 2.84
CA ALA A 7 -17.86 -14.01 3.21
C ALA A 7 -16.98 -14.43 2.01
N GLY A 8 -17.01 -13.70 0.90
CA GLY A 8 -16.30 -14.03 -0.34
C GLY A 8 -14.82 -13.62 -0.40
N GLY A 9 -14.32 -12.88 0.58
CA GLY A 9 -12.97 -12.32 0.58
C GLY A 9 -11.84 -13.35 0.77
N GLU A 10 -10.68 -13.14 0.11
CA GLU A 10 -9.51 -14.03 0.22
C GLU A 10 -8.76 -13.96 1.57
N GLY A 11 -8.94 -12.90 2.35
CA GLY A 11 -8.23 -12.72 3.61
C GLY A 11 -6.70 -12.66 3.48
N SER A 12 -6.19 -12.09 2.41
CA SER A 12 -4.75 -12.14 2.03
C SER A 12 -3.81 -11.55 3.08
N ARG A 13 -4.25 -10.56 3.87
CA ARG A 13 -3.45 -9.94 4.95
C ARG A 13 -3.26 -10.86 6.17
N LEU A 14 -4.13 -11.85 6.34
CA LEU A 14 -4.07 -12.83 7.43
C LEU A 14 -3.28 -14.11 7.04
N ARG A 15 -2.74 -14.19 5.81
CA ARG A 15 -1.86 -15.29 5.41
C ARG A 15 -0.60 -15.30 6.28
N PRO A 16 -0.11 -16.48 6.66
CA PRO A 16 -0.39 -17.83 6.13
C PRO A 16 -1.61 -18.55 6.73
N MET A 17 -2.27 -18.00 7.74
CA MET A 17 -3.41 -18.64 8.42
C MET A 17 -4.57 -18.94 7.43
N THR A 18 -4.80 -18.05 6.47
CA THR A 18 -5.89 -18.17 5.48
C THR A 18 -5.48 -18.88 4.19
N CYS A 19 -4.33 -19.53 4.13
CA CYS A 19 -3.94 -20.33 2.97
C CYS A 19 -4.74 -21.61 2.83
N THR A 20 -5.21 -22.19 3.94
CA THR A 20 -5.91 -23.49 3.99
C THR A 20 -7.36 -23.38 4.41
N ALA A 21 -7.80 -22.22 4.88
CA ALA A 21 -9.18 -21.95 5.27
C ALA A 21 -9.56 -20.48 4.95
N PRO A 22 -10.81 -20.18 4.57
CA PRO A 22 -11.22 -18.81 4.34
C PRO A 22 -11.24 -18.02 5.66
N LYS A 23 -11.00 -16.70 5.61
CA LYS A 23 -10.91 -15.81 6.78
C LYS A 23 -12.08 -15.97 7.77
N PRO A 24 -13.35 -16.10 7.33
CA PRO A 24 -14.48 -16.32 8.24
C PRO A 24 -14.40 -17.62 9.07
N MET A 25 -13.59 -18.57 8.66
CA MET A 25 -13.35 -19.84 9.38
C MET A 25 -12.16 -19.78 10.34
N ALA A 26 -11.41 -18.67 10.41
CA ALA A 26 -10.38 -18.51 11.42
C ALA A 26 -11.00 -18.57 12.82
N ARG A 27 -10.33 -19.26 13.75
CA ARG A 27 -10.89 -19.57 15.07
C ARG A 27 -10.40 -18.59 16.12
N ILE A 28 -11.35 -17.98 16.82
CA ILE A 28 -11.11 -17.12 17.99
C ILE A 28 -11.67 -17.85 19.21
N LEU A 29 -10.82 -18.15 20.20
CA LEU A 29 -11.16 -19.00 21.35
C LEU A 29 -11.94 -20.26 20.91
N GLY A 30 -11.38 -21.02 19.97
CA GLY A 30 -11.93 -22.26 19.49
C GLY A 30 -13.20 -22.16 18.63
N LYS A 31 -13.71 -20.97 18.33
CA LYS A 31 -14.95 -20.76 17.56
C LYS A 31 -14.66 -19.98 16.27
N PRO A 32 -15.10 -20.41 15.08
CA PRO A 32 -14.97 -19.68 13.83
C PRO A 32 -15.56 -18.27 13.90
N ILE A 33 -14.90 -17.29 13.29
CA ILE A 33 -15.36 -15.89 13.26
C ILE A 33 -16.80 -15.78 12.74
N ILE A 34 -17.14 -16.51 11.70
CA ILE A 34 -18.48 -16.47 11.11
C ILE A 34 -19.57 -16.88 12.09
N GLU A 35 -19.27 -17.74 13.06
CA GLU A 35 -20.26 -18.14 14.07
C GLU A 35 -20.57 -17.02 15.08
N TYR A 36 -19.63 -16.11 15.34
CA TYR A 36 -19.90 -14.91 16.12
C TYR A 36 -20.88 -14.00 15.36
N VAL A 37 -20.71 -13.88 14.04
CA VAL A 37 -21.63 -13.15 13.16
C VAL A 37 -23.03 -13.80 13.18
N PHE A 38 -23.10 -15.12 13.09
CA PHE A 38 -24.37 -15.85 13.18
C PHE A 38 -25.08 -15.60 14.52
N ASP A 39 -24.35 -15.65 15.62
CA ASP A 39 -24.91 -15.41 16.95
C ASP A 39 -25.43 -13.96 17.11
N THR A 40 -24.68 -12.97 16.58
CA THR A 40 -25.13 -11.56 16.56
C THR A 40 -26.42 -11.40 15.75
N LEU A 41 -26.53 -12.05 14.60
CA LEU A 41 -27.74 -12.01 13.77
C LEU A 41 -28.94 -12.73 14.46
N ILE A 42 -28.69 -13.86 15.09
CA ILE A 42 -29.73 -14.61 15.83
C ILE A 42 -30.25 -13.78 16.98
N SER A 43 -29.37 -13.13 17.75
CA SER A 43 -29.78 -12.25 18.88
C SER A 43 -30.63 -11.08 18.41
N GLY A 44 -30.40 -10.58 17.19
CA GLY A 44 -31.22 -9.55 16.55
C GLY A 44 -32.48 -10.08 15.83
N GLY A 45 -32.87 -11.34 16.04
CA GLY A 45 -34.10 -11.92 15.48
C GLY A 45 -34.05 -12.25 14.00
N VAL A 46 -32.85 -12.42 13.43
CA VAL A 46 -32.68 -12.90 12.05
C VAL A 46 -32.86 -14.41 12.01
N THR A 47 -33.65 -14.89 11.07
CA THR A 47 -33.95 -16.33 10.90
C THR A 47 -33.44 -16.89 9.58
N ASN A 48 -33.12 -16.04 8.61
CA ASN A 48 -32.62 -16.41 7.29
C ASN A 48 -31.50 -15.47 6.87
N ALA A 49 -30.38 -16.02 6.46
CA ALA A 49 -29.26 -15.26 5.92
C ALA A 49 -28.75 -15.87 4.62
N ALA A 50 -28.49 -15.02 3.62
CA ALA A 50 -27.74 -15.38 2.44
C ALA A 50 -26.25 -15.14 2.70
N VAL A 51 -25.39 -16.11 2.39
CA VAL A 51 -23.92 -16.03 2.59
C VAL A 51 -23.26 -15.99 1.22
N THR A 52 -22.59 -14.88 0.90
CA THR A 52 -21.83 -14.78 -0.37
C THR A 52 -20.47 -15.44 -0.21
N LEU A 53 -20.09 -16.28 -1.15
CA LEU A 53 -18.89 -17.11 -1.08
C LEU A 53 -18.03 -16.93 -2.34
N GLY A 54 -16.73 -16.77 -2.15
CA GLY A 54 -15.75 -16.68 -3.24
C GLY A 54 -14.55 -17.59 -3.00
N TYR A 55 -13.72 -17.26 -2.02
CA TYR A 55 -12.51 -18.02 -1.71
C TYR A 55 -12.80 -19.27 -0.86
N LEU A 56 -12.36 -20.46 -1.31
CA LEU A 56 -12.55 -21.76 -0.65
C LEU A 56 -14.01 -22.01 -0.16
N PRO A 57 -15.01 -21.82 -1.03
CA PRO A 57 -16.43 -21.81 -0.63
C PRO A 57 -16.88 -23.12 0.01
N HIS A 58 -16.36 -24.26 -0.46
CA HIS A 58 -16.72 -25.59 0.02
C HIS A 58 -16.48 -25.80 1.52
N ILE A 59 -15.54 -25.08 2.13
CA ILE A 59 -15.24 -25.21 3.56
C ILE A 59 -16.42 -24.67 4.39
N ILE A 60 -16.93 -23.48 4.05
CA ILE A 60 -18.08 -22.90 4.76
C ILE A 60 -19.35 -23.72 4.46
N GLU A 61 -19.60 -24.06 3.21
CA GLU A 61 -20.78 -24.81 2.80
C GLU A 61 -20.87 -26.19 3.52
N ASN A 62 -19.78 -26.94 3.52
CA ASN A 62 -19.76 -28.27 4.17
C ASN A 62 -19.93 -28.16 5.69
N SER A 63 -19.38 -27.09 6.31
CA SER A 63 -19.49 -26.90 7.76
C SER A 63 -20.91 -26.53 8.21
N TYR A 64 -21.67 -25.85 7.35
CA TYR A 64 -22.99 -25.31 7.72
C TYR A 64 -24.11 -25.71 6.75
N GLU A 65 -24.01 -26.87 6.10
CA GLU A 65 -25.00 -27.37 5.15
C GLU A 65 -26.42 -27.43 5.76
N GLN A 66 -26.54 -27.75 7.05
CA GLN A 66 -27.80 -27.81 7.78
C GLN A 66 -28.23 -26.49 8.43
N GLY A 67 -27.51 -25.40 8.17
CA GLY A 67 -27.67 -24.12 8.86
C GLY A 67 -26.91 -24.05 10.19
N TYR A 68 -27.18 -23.03 10.99
CA TYR A 68 -26.56 -22.85 12.28
C TYR A 68 -27.61 -22.52 13.34
N LYS A 69 -27.79 -23.37 14.34
CA LYS A 69 -28.86 -23.25 15.36
C LYS A 69 -30.24 -23.11 14.67
N ASN A 70 -30.90 -21.95 14.90
CA ASN A 70 -32.20 -21.61 14.28
C ASN A 70 -32.08 -20.70 13.06
N LEU A 71 -30.85 -20.39 12.59
CA LEU A 71 -30.56 -19.58 11.42
C LEU A 71 -30.45 -20.49 10.17
N LYS A 72 -31.33 -20.25 9.19
CA LYS A 72 -31.22 -20.86 7.88
C LYS A 72 -30.22 -20.11 7.02
N LEU A 73 -29.34 -20.82 6.34
CA LEU A 73 -28.29 -20.27 5.50
C LEU A 73 -28.51 -20.66 4.03
N ASP A 74 -28.51 -19.67 3.16
CA ASP A 74 -28.55 -19.85 1.71
C ASP A 74 -27.17 -19.42 1.15
N PHE A 75 -26.41 -20.36 0.59
CA PHE A 75 -25.06 -20.09 0.07
C PHE A 75 -25.11 -19.65 -1.38
N ILE A 76 -24.48 -18.49 -1.66
CA ILE A 76 -24.43 -17.88 -2.99
C ILE A 76 -22.97 -17.83 -3.44
N ARG A 77 -22.60 -18.74 -4.33
CA ARG A 77 -21.25 -18.75 -4.94
C ARG A 77 -21.13 -17.67 -6.00
N GLU A 78 -19.95 -17.08 -6.08
CA GLU A 78 -19.59 -16.09 -7.09
C GLU A 78 -18.51 -16.67 -7.99
N ASP A 79 -18.83 -16.83 -9.28
CA ASP A 79 -17.87 -17.28 -10.30
C ASP A 79 -16.94 -16.15 -10.72
N GLU A 80 -17.38 -14.89 -10.57
CA GLU A 80 -16.60 -13.68 -10.83
C GLU A 80 -16.67 -12.73 -9.63
N VAL A 81 -15.63 -11.94 -9.42
CA VAL A 81 -15.57 -10.96 -8.33
C VAL A 81 -16.54 -9.81 -8.61
N LEU A 82 -17.67 -9.82 -7.90
CA LEU A 82 -18.72 -8.80 -8.07
C LEU A 82 -18.52 -7.55 -7.19
N GLY A 83 -17.54 -7.53 -6.29
CA GLY A 83 -17.38 -6.49 -5.30
C GLY A 83 -18.45 -6.56 -4.20
N THR A 84 -18.31 -5.77 -3.14
CA THR A 84 -19.16 -5.88 -1.95
C THR A 84 -20.64 -5.61 -2.24
N ALA A 85 -20.96 -4.53 -2.96
CA ALA A 85 -22.33 -4.19 -3.30
C ALA A 85 -22.92 -5.08 -4.40
N GLY A 86 -22.10 -5.49 -5.39
CA GLY A 86 -22.51 -6.42 -6.44
C GLY A 86 -22.87 -7.79 -5.88
N SER A 87 -22.07 -8.30 -4.95
CA SER A 87 -22.31 -9.56 -4.22
C SER A 87 -23.63 -9.52 -3.45
N VAL A 88 -23.85 -8.44 -2.70
CA VAL A 88 -25.09 -8.24 -1.93
C VAL A 88 -26.30 -8.14 -2.85
N LYS A 89 -26.19 -7.43 -3.99
CA LYS A 89 -27.29 -7.38 -4.98
C LYS A 89 -27.65 -8.78 -5.50
N ASN A 90 -26.64 -9.61 -5.77
CA ASN A 90 -26.86 -10.97 -6.25
C ASN A 90 -27.57 -11.82 -5.17
N ALA A 91 -27.12 -11.74 -3.92
CA ALA A 91 -27.64 -12.51 -2.78
C ALA A 91 -29.02 -12.03 -2.31
N ALA A 92 -29.30 -10.74 -2.36
CA ALA A 92 -30.58 -10.15 -1.93
C ALA A 92 -31.66 -10.13 -3.02
N ASN A 93 -31.49 -10.88 -4.11
CA ASN A 93 -32.46 -10.94 -5.17
C ASN A 93 -33.84 -11.40 -4.65
N GLY A 94 -34.86 -10.55 -4.83
CA GLY A 94 -36.22 -10.81 -4.36
C GLY A 94 -36.51 -10.37 -2.92
N PHE A 95 -35.59 -9.70 -2.22
CA PHE A 95 -35.88 -9.04 -0.95
C PHE A 95 -36.80 -7.83 -1.20
N LYS A 96 -37.79 -7.64 -0.31
CA LYS A 96 -38.82 -6.59 -0.44
C LYS A 96 -38.85 -5.62 0.73
N GLU A 97 -38.15 -5.97 1.81
CA GLU A 97 -38.08 -5.19 3.04
C GLU A 97 -36.64 -4.87 3.36
N PRO A 98 -36.36 -3.82 4.12
CA PRO A 98 -35.00 -3.52 4.60
C PRO A 98 -34.37 -4.73 5.27
N PHE A 99 -33.10 -4.96 4.95
CA PHE A 99 -32.34 -6.12 5.40
C PHE A 99 -30.95 -5.73 5.88
N ILE A 100 -30.33 -6.61 6.66
CA ILE A 100 -28.99 -6.40 7.18
C ILE A 100 -27.96 -6.91 6.19
N VAL A 101 -26.90 -6.14 6.00
CA VAL A 101 -25.63 -6.58 5.40
C VAL A 101 -24.58 -6.56 6.49
N ILE A 102 -23.83 -7.64 6.62
CA ILE A 102 -22.76 -7.75 7.62
C ILE A 102 -21.55 -8.46 7.05
N SER A 103 -20.35 -7.98 7.42
CA SER A 103 -19.10 -8.66 7.06
C SER A 103 -18.94 -9.97 7.83
N GLY A 104 -18.60 -11.05 7.13
CA GLY A 104 -18.44 -12.39 7.71
C GLY A 104 -17.10 -12.62 8.41
N ASP A 105 -16.25 -11.61 8.47
CA ASP A 105 -14.86 -11.65 8.92
C ASP A 105 -14.55 -10.66 10.06
N ALA A 106 -15.57 -10.04 10.64
CA ALA A 106 -15.47 -9.16 11.79
C ALA A 106 -16.30 -9.67 12.97
N ILE A 107 -15.83 -9.43 14.19
CA ILE A 107 -16.56 -9.76 15.43
C ILE A 107 -17.14 -8.47 15.99
N CYS A 108 -18.46 -8.50 16.30
CA CYS A 108 -19.16 -7.37 16.93
C CYS A 108 -20.28 -7.87 17.87
N ASP A 109 -20.66 -7.01 18.84
CA ASP A 109 -21.77 -7.26 19.76
C ASP A 109 -22.92 -6.24 19.59
N PHE A 110 -23.13 -5.77 18.37
CA PHE A 110 -24.11 -4.75 18.05
C PHE A 110 -25.55 -5.21 18.27
N ASP A 111 -26.36 -4.31 18.81
CA ASP A 111 -27.80 -4.49 18.97
C ASP A 111 -28.53 -4.25 17.65
N ILE A 112 -28.65 -5.31 16.87
CA ILE A 112 -29.23 -5.28 15.52
C ILE A 112 -30.69 -4.79 15.54
N GLU A 113 -31.44 -5.07 16.59
CA GLU A 113 -32.83 -4.62 16.70
C GLU A 113 -32.90 -3.08 16.83
N LYS A 114 -32.04 -2.48 17.67
CA LYS A 114 -31.97 -1.03 17.81
C LYS A 114 -31.53 -0.36 16.51
N ILE A 115 -30.55 -0.93 15.81
CA ILE A 115 -30.08 -0.39 14.50
C ILE A 115 -31.23 -0.40 13.49
N MET A 116 -32.00 -1.47 13.43
CA MET A 116 -33.17 -1.56 12.54
C MET A 116 -34.27 -0.57 12.90
N LEU A 117 -34.52 -0.35 14.21
CA LEU A 117 -35.47 0.67 14.68
C LEU A 117 -35.02 2.08 14.27
N TYR A 118 -33.74 2.38 14.46
CA TYR A 118 -33.15 3.64 14.02
C TYR A 118 -33.30 3.86 12.52
N HIS A 119 -32.99 2.86 11.70
CA HIS A 119 -33.14 2.90 10.24
C HIS A 119 -34.56 3.30 9.83
N LYS A 120 -35.55 2.67 10.44
CA LYS A 120 -36.97 2.96 10.17
C LYS A 120 -37.37 4.37 10.63
N ALA A 121 -36.87 4.81 11.76
CA ALA A 121 -37.19 6.11 12.35
C ALA A 121 -36.56 7.28 11.57
N SER A 122 -35.36 7.10 11.06
CA SER A 122 -34.63 8.12 10.28
C SER A 122 -35.13 8.26 8.84
N GLY A 123 -35.92 7.30 8.34
CA GLY A 123 -36.31 7.25 6.93
C GLY A 123 -35.15 7.02 5.97
N ALA A 124 -34.09 6.39 6.46
CA ALA A 124 -32.88 6.11 5.68
C ALA A 124 -33.15 5.13 4.54
N MET A 125 -32.50 5.31 3.40
CA MET A 125 -32.34 4.26 2.39
C MET A 125 -31.16 3.33 2.73
N VAL A 126 -30.12 3.89 3.35
CA VAL A 126 -28.99 3.13 3.88
C VAL A 126 -28.65 3.67 5.27
N THR A 127 -28.48 2.77 6.24
CA THR A 127 -27.88 3.08 7.52
C THR A 127 -26.53 2.41 7.61
N ILE A 128 -25.46 3.19 7.76
CA ILE A 128 -24.10 2.71 7.98
C ILE A 128 -23.87 2.65 9.49
N VAL A 129 -23.45 1.49 10.00
CA VAL A 129 -23.03 1.37 11.39
C VAL A 129 -21.56 1.73 11.49
N ALA A 130 -21.23 2.70 12.33
CA ALA A 130 -19.88 3.18 12.55
C ALA A 130 -19.51 3.18 14.03
N THR A 131 -18.23 3.03 14.31
CA THR A 131 -17.65 3.09 15.66
C THR A 131 -16.36 3.90 15.63
N ASP A 132 -15.92 4.41 16.77
CA ASP A 132 -14.63 5.06 16.87
C ASP A 132 -13.50 4.05 16.72
N ALA A 133 -12.49 4.40 15.94
CA ALA A 133 -11.30 3.57 15.73
C ALA A 133 -10.02 4.37 15.97
N ASP A 134 -9.06 3.73 16.66
CA ASP A 134 -7.74 4.32 16.95
C ASP A 134 -6.94 4.59 15.67
N ASP A 135 -7.03 3.70 14.70
CA ASP A 135 -6.38 3.83 13.39
C ASP A 135 -7.40 3.69 12.24
N ILE A 136 -7.78 4.84 11.72
CA ILE A 136 -8.79 4.97 10.65
C ILE A 136 -8.29 4.60 9.26
N ARG A 137 -6.97 4.49 9.03
CA ARG A 137 -6.36 4.21 7.70
C ARG A 137 -6.69 2.83 7.16
N GLU A 138 -6.97 1.90 8.04
CA GLU A 138 -7.29 0.52 7.67
C GLU A 138 -8.74 0.36 7.20
N TYR A 139 -9.60 1.36 7.46
CA TYR A 139 -11.05 1.29 7.29
C TYR A 139 -11.59 2.39 6.37
N GLY A 140 -12.82 2.24 5.93
CA GLY A 140 -13.59 3.36 5.38
C GLY A 140 -13.99 4.31 6.51
N VAL A 141 -13.92 5.61 6.27
CA VAL A 141 -14.28 6.65 7.25
C VAL A 141 -15.56 7.34 6.83
N VAL A 142 -16.47 7.53 7.79
CA VAL A 142 -17.76 8.17 7.58
C VAL A 142 -17.72 9.60 8.13
N GLU A 143 -18.01 10.57 7.28
CA GLU A 143 -18.22 11.96 7.69
C GLU A 143 -19.70 12.21 7.93
N VAL A 144 -20.02 12.70 9.13
CA VAL A 144 -21.41 12.84 9.60
C VAL A 144 -21.73 14.30 9.86
N GLY A 145 -22.85 14.78 9.33
CA GLY A 145 -23.40 16.10 9.57
C GLY A 145 -24.50 16.11 10.62
N GLU A 146 -25.39 17.11 10.53
CA GLU A 146 -26.54 17.24 11.42
C GLU A 146 -27.45 16.02 11.35
N GLU A 147 -28.07 15.65 12.47
CA GLU A 147 -29.00 14.52 12.60
C GLU A 147 -28.41 13.16 12.18
N ASN A 148 -27.09 13.00 12.25
CA ASN A 148 -26.36 11.80 11.80
C ASN A 148 -26.48 11.49 10.31
N ARG A 149 -26.82 12.46 9.47
CA ARG A 149 -26.81 12.30 8.02
C ARG A 149 -25.38 12.21 7.51
N VAL A 150 -25.08 11.23 6.68
CA VAL A 150 -23.76 11.06 6.09
C VAL A 150 -23.53 12.14 5.03
N GLN A 151 -22.44 12.88 5.14
CA GLN A 151 -22.03 13.94 4.22
C GLN A 151 -20.85 13.53 3.34
N GLY A 152 -20.02 12.61 3.81
CA GLY A 152 -18.87 12.10 3.09
C GLY A 152 -18.54 10.67 3.47
N PHE A 153 -17.89 9.98 2.55
CA PHE A 153 -17.36 8.64 2.76
C PHE A 153 -16.02 8.52 2.07
N LEU A 154 -14.99 8.12 2.82
CA LEU A 154 -13.62 7.95 2.32
C LEU A 154 -13.14 6.53 2.60
N GLU A 155 -12.84 5.76 1.57
CA GLU A 155 -12.30 4.40 1.74
C GLU A 155 -10.79 4.47 1.96
N LYS A 156 -10.35 4.01 3.14
CA LYS A 156 -8.94 3.95 3.54
C LYS A 156 -8.18 5.24 3.26
N PRO A 157 -8.59 6.33 3.90
CA PRO A 157 -7.99 7.64 3.69
C PRO A 157 -6.52 7.65 4.08
N SER A 158 -5.77 8.57 3.50
CA SER A 158 -4.49 8.97 4.07
C SER A 158 -4.74 9.80 5.34
N TRP A 159 -3.73 9.93 6.19
CA TRP A 159 -3.81 10.76 7.40
C TRP A 159 -4.29 12.18 7.14
N SER A 160 -3.88 12.76 6.02
CA SER A 160 -4.24 14.11 5.61
C SER A 160 -5.69 14.25 5.12
N GLN A 161 -6.38 13.14 4.86
CA GLN A 161 -7.74 13.13 4.33
C GLN A 161 -8.79 12.74 5.39
N ALA A 162 -8.35 12.22 6.52
CA ALA A 162 -9.24 11.73 7.55
C ALA A 162 -9.79 12.87 8.41
N ILE A 163 -11.04 13.23 8.17
CA ILE A 163 -11.76 14.32 8.85
C ILE A 163 -12.58 13.82 10.05
N SER A 164 -12.73 12.50 10.20
CA SER A 164 -13.58 11.86 11.21
C SER A 164 -12.88 10.61 11.78
N SER A 165 -13.14 10.29 13.06
CA SER A 165 -12.70 9.05 13.73
C SER A 165 -13.65 7.88 13.51
N LEU A 166 -14.80 8.09 12.84
CA LEU A 166 -15.84 7.10 12.68
C LEU A 166 -15.49 6.10 11.58
N ALA A 167 -15.05 4.92 11.98
CA ALA A 167 -14.76 3.80 11.09
C ALA A 167 -16.04 3.09 10.66
N ASN A 168 -16.13 2.78 9.37
CA ASN A 168 -17.16 1.93 8.81
C ASN A 168 -16.94 0.47 9.24
N THR A 169 -17.92 -0.09 9.94
CA THR A 169 -17.81 -1.45 10.50
C THR A 169 -18.11 -2.57 9.50
N GLY A 170 -18.58 -2.24 8.30
CA GLY A 170 -19.07 -3.25 7.35
C GLY A 170 -20.45 -3.83 7.70
N VAL A 171 -21.17 -3.16 8.61
CA VAL A 171 -22.57 -3.49 8.96
C VAL A 171 -23.49 -2.39 8.43
N TYR A 172 -24.47 -2.79 7.63
CA TYR A 172 -25.42 -1.86 7.01
C TYR A 172 -26.86 -2.35 7.15
N ILE A 173 -27.81 -1.43 7.22
CA ILE A 173 -29.21 -1.71 6.90
C ILE A 173 -29.49 -1.08 5.53
N ILE A 174 -30.00 -1.87 4.62
CA ILE A 174 -30.20 -1.46 3.22
C ILE A 174 -31.66 -1.64 2.82
N ASP A 175 -32.27 -0.56 2.31
CA ASP A 175 -33.54 -0.66 1.60
C ASP A 175 -33.30 -1.30 0.21
N PRO A 176 -34.07 -2.32 -0.20
CA PRO A 176 -33.91 -2.99 -1.49
C PRO A 176 -33.94 -2.06 -2.70
N GLU A 177 -34.57 -0.90 -2.61
CA GLU A 177 -34.58 0.10 -3.69
C GLU A 177 -33.18 0.58 -4.07
N CYS A 178 -32.24 0.62 -3.11
CA CYS A 178 -30.82 0.97 -3.37
C CYS A 178 -30.16 0.00 -4.34
N LEU A 179 -30.57 -1.28 -4.33
CA LEU A 179 -29.99 -2.30 -5.21
C LEU A 179 -30.23 -2.04 -6.69
N LYS A 180 -31.23 -1.18 -7.03
CA LYS A 180 -31.50 -0.78 -8.40
C LYS A 180 -30.41 0.10 -8.99
N LEU A 181 -29.64 0.79 -8.14
CA LEU A 181 -28.52 1.64 -8.54
C LEU A 181 -27.29 0.83 -8.96
N ILE A 182 -27.19 -0.41 -8.50
CA ILE A 182 -26.04 -1.28 -8.75
C ILE A 182 -26.20 -1.92 -10.14
N PRO A 183 -25.22 -1.83 -11.06
CA PRO A 183 -25.25 -2.51 -12.36
C PRO A 183 -25.27 -4.03 -12.19
N LYS A 184 -26.04 -4.74 -13.00
CA LYS A 184 -26.08 -6.21 -12.94
C LYS A 184 -24.81 -6.81 -13.56
N GLY A 185 -24.18 -7.77 -12.86
CA GLY A 185 -23.03 -8.54 -13.37
C GLY A 185 -21.76 -7.71 -13.55
N LYS A 186 -21.61 -6.60 -12.82
CA LYS A 186 -20.39 -5.80 -12.80
C LYS A 186 -19.85 -5.71 -11.39
N LYS A 187 -18.53 -5.64 -11.27
CA LYS A 187 -17.89 -5.33 -10.00
C LYS A 187 -18.35 -3.96 -9.51
N TYR A 188 -18.87 -3.90 -8.29
CA TYR A 188 -19.41 -2.69 -7.69
C TYR A 188 -19.29 -2.77 -6.17
N ASP A 189 -18.67 -1.80 -5.56
CA ASP A 189 -18.41 -1.76 -4.13
C ASP A 189 -19.30 -0.74 -3.41
N PHE A 190 -19.63 -1.00 -2.13
CA PHE A 190 -20.41 -0.03 -1.33
C PHE A 190 -19.66 1.27 -1.16
N ALA A 191 -18.43 1.19 -0.71
CA ALA A 191 -17.61 2.31 -0.29
C ALA A 191 -17.13 3.20 -1.45
N SER A 192 -16.64 2.59 -2.53
CA SER A 192 -16.07 3.32 -3.67
C SER A 192 -17.07 3.69 -4.75
N ASP A 193 -18.21 2.99 -4.83
CA ASP A 193 -19.14 3.19 -5.94
C ASP A 193 -20.55 3.60 -5.48
N LEU A 194 -21.20 2.79 -4.58
CA LEU A 194 -22.60 3.02 -4.25
C LEU A 194 -22.81 4.24 -3.35
N PHE A 195 -22.06 4.33 -2.24
CA PHE A 195 -22.25 5.43 -1.30
C PHE A 195 -21.91 6.78 -1.90
N PRO A 196 -20.80 6.96 -2.63
CA PRO A 196 -20.53 8.20 -3.34
C PRO A 196 -21.63 8.59 -4.35
N LEU A 197 -22.13 7.63 -5.14
CA LEU A 197 -23.23 7.86 -6.07
C LEU A 197 -24.52 8.31 -5.36
N MET A 198 -24.83 7.70 -4.22
CA MET A 198 -26.01 8.07 -3.42
C MET A 198 -25.87 9.46 -2.80
N LEU A 199 -24.67 9.82 -2.33
CA LEU A 199 -24.37 11.17 -1.80
C LEU A 199 -24.46 12.22 -2.90
N GLU A 200 -23.92 11.95 -4.10
CA GLU A 200 -24.05 12.86 -5.26
C GLU A 200 -25.51 13.13 -5.63
N ARG A 201 -26.39 12.14 -5.43
CA ARG A 201 -27.83 12.23 -5.68
C ARG A 201 -28.66 12.72 -4.50
N ASP A 202 -28.00 13.17 -3.44
CA ASP A 202 -28.65 13.63 -2.20
C ASP A 202 -29.61 12.60 -1.57
N MET A 203 -29.35 11.30 -1.77
CA MET A 203 -30.15 10.21 -1.21
C MET A 203 -29.91 10.06 0.29
N PRO A 204 -30.93 9.67 1.08
CA PRO A 204 -30.82 9.64 2.54
C PRO A 204 -29.95 8.47 3.04
N ILE A 205 -28.68 8.76 3.34
CA ILE A 205 -27.76 7.87 4.04
C ILE A 205 -27.57 8.42 5.45
N PHE A 206 -27.75 7.57 6.44
CA PHE A 206 -27.55 7.94 7.84
C PHE A 206 -26.51 7.05 8.50
N CYS A 207 -25.84 7.59 9.51
CA CYS A 207 -24.88 6.88 10.32
C CYS A 207 -25.51 6.50 11.67
N TYR A 208 -25.38 5.26 12.07
CA TYR A 208 -25.64 4.81 13.43
C TYR A 208 -24.32 4.64 14.15
N HIS A 209 -23.97 5.57 15.02
CA HIS A 209 -22.79 5.49 15.86
C HIS A 209 -23.06 4.56 17.04
N THR A 210 -22.14 3.62 17.30
CA THR A 210 -22.25 2.64 18.39
C THR A 210 -20.94 2.55 19.18
N ASP A 211 -21.08 2.44 20.50
CA ASP A 211 -19.97 2.14 21.43
C ASP A 211 -19.77 0.62 21.64
N GLY A 212 -20.50 -0.22 20.88
CA GLY A 212 -20.36 -1.66 20.93
C GLY A 212 -18.99 -2.14 20.46
N TYR A 213 -18.57 -3.30 20.94
CA TYR A 213 -17.32 -3.91 20.53
C TYR A 213 -17.34 -4.23 19.02
N TRP A 214 -16.26 -3.89 18.35
CA TRP A 214 -16.03 -4.26 16.96
C TRP A 214 -14.54 -4.52 16.71
N CYS A 215 -14.23 -5.62 16.00
CA CYS A 215 -12.88 -5.96 15.58
C CYS A 215 -12.90 -6.61 14.19
N ASP A 216 -12.32 -5.93 13.21
CA ASP A 216 -11.97 -6.56 11.93
C ASP A 216 -10.67 -7.37 12.14
N VAL A 217 -10.77 -8.69 12.03
CA VAL A 217 -9.62 -9.59 12.18
C VAL A 217 -8.79 -9.59 10.90
N GLY A 218 -8.24 -8.43 10.54
CA GLY A 218 -7.59 -8.19 9.24
C GLY A 218 -6.17 -8.74 9.10
N ASN A 219 -5.44 -8.91 10.19
CA ASN A 219 -4.05 -9.36 10.23
C ASN A 219 -3.76 -10.16 11.51
N THR A 220 -2.54 -10.67 11.68
CA THR A 220 -2.14 -11.49 12.84
C THR A 220 -2.25 -10.73 14.17
N ASP A 221 -1.91 -9.46 14.19
CA ASP A 221 -1.99 -8.64 15.41
C ASP A 221 -3.44 -8.42 15.83
N ALA A 222 -4.33 -8.11 14.87
CA ALA A 222 -5.77 -8.00 15.11
C ALA A 222 -6.36 -9.34 15.56
N PHE A 223 -5.89 -10.47 15.02
CA PHE A 223 -6.29 -11.81 15.45
C PHE A 223 -5.94 -12.07 16.92
N LEU A 224 -4.70 -11.79 17.33
CA LEU A 224 -4.26 -11.96 18.72
C LEU A 224 -4.89 -10.89 19.65
N LYS A 225 -5.10 -9.66 19.16
CA LYS A 225 -5.79 -8.58 19.88
C LYS A 225 -7.23 -8.96 20.19
N CYS A 226 -7.96 -9.47 19.20
CA CYS A 226 -9.35 -9.89 19.36
C CYS A 226 -9.51 -10.94 20.48
N GLN A 227 -8.61 -11.93 20.54
CA GLN A 227 -8.61 -12.93 21.61
C GLN A 227 -8.34 -12.30 22.98
N ARG A 228 -7.38 -11.36 23.08
CA ARG A 228 -7.10 -10.62 24.33
C ARG A 228 -8.29 -9.78 24.75
N ASP A 229 -8.93 -9.08 23.84
CA ASP A 229 -10.11 -8.25 24.14
C ASP A 229 -11.29 -9.07 24.72
N ILE A 230 -11.46 -10.32 24.23
CA ILE A 230 -12.43 -11.25 24.79
C ILE A 230 -12.03 -11.66 26.22
N PHE A 231 -10.75 -11.99 26.44
CA PHE A 231 -10.24 -12.32 27.77
C PHE A 231 -10.38 -11.14 28.77
N ASP A 232 -10.20 -9.93 28.32
CA ASP A 232 -10.36 -8.71 29.10
C ASP A 232 -11.83 -8.31 29.32
N GLY A 233 -12.78 -9.07 28.75
CA GLY A 233 -14.21 -8.87 28.92
C GLY A 233 -14.79 -7.70 28.11
N LYS A 234 -14.06 -7.17 27.13
CA LYS A 234 -14.55 -6.12 26.22
C LYS A 234 -15.65 -6.63 25.31
N PHE A 235 -15.61 -7.92 24.97
CA PHE A 235 -16.65 -8.62 24.22
C PHE A 235 -17.27 -9.71 25.09
N LYS A 236 -18.61 -9.80 25.13
CA LYS A 236 -19.33 -10.83 25.85
C LYS A 236 -19.28 -12.16 25.08
N SER A 237 -18.28 -12.97 25.37
CA SER A 237 -18.14 -14.30 24.75
C SER A 237 -19.17 -15.29 25.28
N PRO A 238 -19.74 -16.14 24.41
CA PRO A 238 -20.55 -17.27 24.86
C PRO A 238 -19.74 -18.43 25.48
N VAL A 239 -18.40 -18.32 25.50
CA VAL A 239 -17.54 -19.35 26.09
C VAL A 239 -17.62 -19.29 27.60
N ASN A 240 -17.84 -20.43 28.26
CA ASN A 240 -17.95 -20.52 29.72
C ASN A 240 -16.65 -20.07 30.39
N GLN A 241 -16.72 -18.99 31.13
CA GLN A 241 -15.62 -18.46 31.93
C GLN A 241 -15.71 -19.07 33.34
N SER A 242 -14.63 -19.71 33.82
CA SER A 242 -14.51 -20.03 35.23
C SER A 242 -14.18 -18.76 36.04
N ALA A 243 -14.51 -18.77 37.33
CA ALA A 243 -14.18 -17.66 38.24
C ALA A 243 -12.67 -17.37 38.32
N SER A 244 -11.81 -18.26 37.86
CA SER A 244 -10.34 -18.17 37.84
C SER A 244 -9.76 -17.57 36.56
N GLY A 245 -10.58 -17.15 35.57
CA GLY A 245 -10.08 -16.66 34.25
C GLY A 245 -9.63 -17.78 33.31
N ILE A 246 -9.99 -19.02 33.60
CA ILE A 246 -9.71 -20.18 32.73
C ILE A 246 -10.99 -20.48 31.96
N TYR A 247 -10.89 -20.49 30.63
CA TYR A 247 -12.00 -20.81 29.73
C TYR A 247 -11.78 -22.25 29.24
N LEU A 248 -12.76 -23.12 29.48
CA LEU A 248 -12.66 -24.54 29.19
C LEU A 248 -13.82 -24.96 28.28
N LYS A 249 -13.50 -25.76 27.28
CA LYS A 249 -14.50 -26.49 26.49
C LYS A 249 -14.79 -27.85 27.16
N ASP A 250 -13.76 -28.56 27.60
CA ASP A 250 -13.80 -29.81 28.34
C ASP A 250 -12.92 -29.74 29.60
N ASN A 251 -12.86 -30.84 30.38
CA ASN A 251 -12.00 -30.95 31.53
C ASN A 251 -10.52 -31.00 31.12
N LEU A 252 -9.66 -30.35 31.90
CA LEU A 252 -8.21 -30.48 31.72
C LEU A 252 -7.72 -31.85 32.22
N PRO A 253 -6.65 -32.39 31.59
CA PRO A 253 -6.01 -33.59 32.08
C PRO A 253 -5.34 -33.36 33.45
N ASP A 254 -5.29 -34.41 34.28
CA ASP A 254 -4.52 -34.36 35.52
C ASP A 254 -3.02 -34.34 35.20
N GLY A 255 -2.23 -33.50 35.91
CA GLY A 255 -0.80 -33.35 35.68
C GLY A 255 -0.15 -32.25 36.53
N ASP A 256 1.18 -32.25 36.60
CA ASP A 256 1.97 -31.20 37.27
C ASP A 256 2.42 -30.13 36.30
N TYR A 257 1.50 -29.21 35.90
CA TYR A 257 1.76 -28.11 35.00
C TYR A 257 1.21 -26.79 35.54
N GLY A 258 1.81 -25.66 35.10
CA GLY A 258 1.43 -24.32 35.53
C GLY A 258 0.44 -23.63 34.57
N ILE A 259 -0.62 -23.06 35.11
CA ILE A 259 -1.57 -22.23 34.33
C ILE A 259 -1.53 -20.80 34.90
N ASN A 260 -1.29 -19.83 34.00
CA ASN A 260 -1.35 -18.41 34.31
C ASN A 260 -2.52 -17.77 33.54
N PRO A 261 -3.66 -17.50 34.18
CA PRO A 261 -4.82 -16.92 33.52
C PRO A 261 -4.54 -15.49 32.99
N PRO A 262 -5.30 -15.02 31.96
CA PRO A 262 -6.40 -15.72 31.28
C PRO A 262 -5.87 -16.71 30.23
N VAL A 263 -6.58 -17.84 30.11
CA VAL A 263 -6.25 -18.90 29.13
C VAL A 263 -7.51 -19.60 28.62
N TYR A 264 -7.44 -20.13 27.39
CA TYR A 264 -8.48 -20.96 26.79
C TYR A 264 -7.92 -22.34 26.45
N PHE A 265 -8.70 -23.38 26.73
CA PHE A 265 -8.43 -24.75 26.32
C PHE A 265 -9.64 -25.34 25.58
N GLY A 266 -9.36 -25.93 24.43
CA GLY A 266 -10.30 -26.69 23.63
C GLY A 266 -10.53 -28.11 24.19
N SER A 267 -11.16 -28.94 23.36
CA SER A 267 -11.39 -30.37 23.68
C SER A 267 -10.13 -31.22 23.41
N ASP A 268 -9.99 -32.30 24.16
CA ASP A 268 -8.94 -33.32 23.95
C ASP A 268 -7.51 -32.71 23.94
N VAL A 269 -7.24 -31.75 24.85
CA VAL A 269 -5.91 -31.14 25.01
C VAL A 269 -5.08 -32.02 25.96
N GLU A 270 -3.89 -32.44 25.51
CA GLU A 270 -2.91 -33.16 26.31
C GLU A 270 -1.80 -32.22 26.79
N ILE A 271 -1.50 -32.22 28.11
CA ILE A 271 -0.51 -31.36 28.73
C ILE A 271 0.46 -32.23 29.56
N ALA A 272 1.74 -32.18 29.24
CA ALA A 272 2.77 -32.89 29.96
C ALA A 272 3.29 -32.10 31.18
N ASP A 273 3.95 -32.79 32.08
CA ASP A 273 4.49 -32.20 33.32
C ASP A 273 5.50 -31.06 33.06
N GLY A 274 5.49 -30.07 33.93
CA GLY A 274 6.36 -28.91 33.84
C GLY A 274 5.95 -27.87 32.78
N ALA A 275 4.92 -28.13 31.97
CA ALA A 275 4.45 -27.15 31.00
C ALA A 275 3.90 -25.89 31.69
N VAL A 276 4.09 -24.71 31.06
CA VAL A 276 3.59 -23.44 31.59
C VAL A 276 2.78 -22.73 30.51
N ILE A 277 1.47 -22.52 30.75
CA ILE A 277 0.53 -21.98 29.79
C ILE A 277 -0.08 -20.70 30.31
N GLY A 278 0.00 -19.63 29.49
CA GLY A 278 -0.51 -18.30 29.80
C GLY A 278 0.55 -17.30 30.30
N PRO A 279 0.16 -16.04 30.53
CA PRO A 279 -1.19 -15.51 30.33
C PRO A 279 -1.53 -15.25 28.85
N TYR A 280 -2.82 -15.02 28.58
CA TYR A 280 -3.35 -14.74 27.24
C TYR A 280 -2.98 -15.83 26.21
N ALA A 281 -3.11 -17.07 26.60
CA ALA A 281 -2.82 -18.22 25.74
C ALA A 281 -4.12 -18.93 25.32
N VAL A 282 -4.17 -19.30 24.06
CA VAL A 282 -5.23 -20.14 23.48
C VAL A 282 -4.61 -21.45 23.03
N VAL A 283 -5.11 -22.56 23.54
CA VAL A 283 -4.76 -23.92 23.12
C VAL A 283 -6.06 -24.58 22.64
N ASP A 284 -6.16 -24.79 21.33
CA ASP A 284 -7.38 -25.28 20.68
C ASP A 284 -7.48 -26.83 20.72
N ASP A 285 -8.49 -27.36 20.05
CA ASP A 285 -8.85 -28.78 20.09
C ASP A 285 -7.69 -29.71 19.66
N ASN A 286 -7.56 -30.87 20.29
CA ASN A 286 -6.58 -31.94 19.97
C ASN A 286 -5.12 -31.47 19.94
N CYS A 287 -4.74 -30.52 20.81
CA CYS A 287 -3.37 -30.04 20.90
C CYS A 287 -2.57 -30.82 21.95
N PHE A 288 -1.29 -31.06 21.66
CA PHE A 288 -0.33 -31.66 22.57
C PHE A 288 0.71 -30.59 23.04
N ILE A 289 0.82 -30.41 24.35
CA ILE A 289 1.81 -29.49 24.97
C ILE A 289 2.80 -30.34 25.78
N GLY A 290 4.01 -30.45 25.27
CA GLY A 290 5.07 -31.32 25.82
C GLY A 290 5.70 -30.81 27.12
N GLU A 291 6.57 -31.65 27.70
CA GLU A 291 7.24 -31.40 28.95
C GLU A 291 8.03 -30.07 28.95
N ASN A 292 7.86 -29.25 29.98
CA ASN A 292 8.47 -27.92 30.14
C ASN A 292 8.17 -26.92 29.02
N ALA A 293 7.23 -27.22 28.12
CA ALA A 293 6.87 -26.29 27.03
C ALA A 293 6.19 -25.02 27.57
N ARG A 294 6.36 -23.91 26.88
CA ARG A 294 5.85 -22.60 27.31
C ARG A 294 5.00 -21.95 26.22
N VAL A 295 3.77 -21.57 26.59
CA VAL A 295 2.86 -20.86 25.69
C VAL A 295 2.40 -19.57 26.36
N ARG A 296 2.71 -18.41 25.79
CA ARG A 296 2.41 -17.11 26.37
C ARG A 296 1.94 -16.13 25.30
N ARG A 297 0.81 -15.43 25.53
CA ARG A 297 0.22 -14.44 24.60
C ARG A 297 0.06 -14.96 23.17
N SER A 298 -0.23 -16.23 23.00
CA SER A 298 -0.13 -16.95 21.74
C SER A 298 -1.36 -17.81 21.50
N ALA A 299 -1.58 -18.17 20.24
CA ALA A 299 -2.61 -19.12 19.83
C ALA A 299 -1.96 -20.37 19.23
N VAL A 300 -2.27 -21.52 19.81
CA VAL A 300 -1.96 -22.85 19.28
C VAL A 300 -3.27 -23.44 18.79
N LEU A 301 -3.42 -23.50 17.45
CA LEU A 301 -4.66 -23.94 16.82
C LEU A 301 -4.71 -25.46 16.75
N GLU A 302 -5.88 -25.96 16.41
CA GLU A 302 -6.25 -27.38 16.48
C GLU A 302 -5.23 -28.35 15.86
N ASN A 303 -5.14 -29.55 16.42
CA ASN A 303 -4.26 -30.63 15.98
C ASN A 303 -2.77 -30.30 15.96
N SER A 304 -2.33 -29.28 16.70
CA SER A 304 -0.92 -28.84 16.76
C SER A 304 -0.16 -29.50 17.91
N SER A 305 1.15 -29.65 17.75
CA SER A 305 2.00 -30.28 18.76
C SER A 305 3.21 -29.44 19.13
N LEU A 306 3.40 -29.20 20.41
CA LEU A 306 4.57 -28.54 20.99
C LEU A 306 5.38 -29.60 21.75
N SER A 307 6.54 -30.01 21.25
CA SER A 307 7.42 -30.97 21.93
C SER A 307 8.11 -30.38 23.17
N ALA A 308 8.79 -31.21 23.93
CA ALA A 308 9.46 -30.80 25.16
C ALA A 308 10.39 -29.58 24.99
N ASP A 309 10.46 -28.73 26.01
CA ASP A 309 11.30 -27.53 26.08
C ASP A 309 11.00 -26.46 25.00
N SER A 310 9.89 -26.60 24.21
CA SER A 310 9.52 -25.64 23.18
C SER A 310 8.89 -24.36 23.77
N SER A 311 8.98 -23.26 23.05
CA SER A 311 8.50 -21.94 23.52
C SER A 311 7.76 -21.17 22.44
N VAL A 312 6.55 -20.70 22.75
CA VAL A 312 5.74 -19.87 21.85
C VAL A 312 5.32 -18.60 22.58
N THR A 313 5.80 -17.45 22.13
CA THR A 313 5.55 -16.15 22.77
C THR A 313 5.03 -15.16 21.76
N GLY A 314 3.79 -14.66 21.94
CA GLY A 314 3.17 -13.67 21.06
C GLY A 314 2.99 -14.14 19.62
N ALA A 315 2.88 -15.45 19.37
CA ALA A 315 2.91 -16.06 18.06
C ALA A 315 1.67 -16.93 17.78
N VAL A 316 1.49 -17.33 16.53
CA VAL A 316 0.41 -18.24 16.12
C VAL A 316 0.99 -19.50 15.52
N VAL A 317 0.59 -20.64 16.07
CA VAL A 317 0.85 -21.97 15.54
C VAL A 317 -0.44 -22.47 14.90
N CYS A 318 -0.47 -22.50 13.55
CA CYS A 318 -1.67 -22.90 12.79
C CYS A 318 -1.91 -24.41 12.87
N SER A 319 -3.13 -24.81 12.49
CA SER A 319 -3.62 -26.18 12.57
C SER A 319 -2.65 -27.23 12.03
N GLY A 320 -2.39 -28.26 12.81
CA GLY A 320 -1.51 -29.37 12.42
C GLY A 320 -0.03 -29.05 12.39
N ALA A 321 0.40 -27.86 12.82
CA ALA A 321 1.80 -27.52 12.87
C ALA A 321 2.50 -28.15 14.11
N ALA A 322 3.79 -28.47 13.96
CA ALA A 322 4.58 -29.13 14.99
C ALA A 322 5.86 -28.35 15.32
N LEU A 323 6.05 -28.01 16.57
CA LEU A 323 7.32 -27.53 17.12
C LEU A 323 8.06 -28.69 17.75
N LYS A 324 9.27 -28.97 17.29
CA LYS A 324 10.13 -30.01 17.85
C LYS A 324 10.84 -29.52 19.12
N LYS A 325 11.54 -30.46 19.80
CA LYS A 325 12.22 -30.17 21.08
C LYS A 325 13.06 -28.89 21.04
N GLY A 326 12.87 -28.01 22.03
CA GLY A 326 13.60 -26.76 22.16
C GLY A 326 13.33 -25.70 21.09
N ALA A 327 12.36 -25.93 20.17
CA ALA A 327 12.02 -24.93 19.16
C ALA A 327 11.36 -23.71 19.79
N ALA A 328 11.65 -22.51 19.24
CA ALA A 328 11.12 -21.25 19.77
C ALA A 328 10.49 -20.39 18.69
N MET A 329 9.30 -19.77 18.98
CA MET A 329 8.64 -18.78 18.16
C MET A 329 8.41 -17.49 18.95
N PHE A 330 8.67 -16.36 18.31
CA PHE A 330 8.61 -15.04 18.95
C PHE A 330 7.46 -14.18 18.37
N GLU A 331 7.29 -12.99 18.96
CA GLU A 331 6.16 -12.10 18.75
C GLU A 331 5.82 -11.85 17.27
N GLY A 332 4.54 -11.89 16.92
CA GLY A 332 4.04 -11.64 15.55
C GLY A 332 4.39 -12.75 14.56
N SER A 333 5.16 -13.81 14.95
CA SER A 333 5.48 -14.89 14.03
C SER A 333 4.31 -15.87 13.87
N VAL A 334 4.20 -16.47 12.67
CA VAL A 334 3.14 -17.44 12.34
C VAL A 334 3.75 -18.68 11.69
N ALA A 335 3.52 -19.84 12.27
CA ALA A 335 3.76 -21.14 11.62
C ALA A 335 2.47 -21.59 10.92
N GLY A 336 2.47 -21.61 9.60
CA GLY A 336 1.34 -22.03 8.77
C GLY A 336 0.94 -23.50 9.00
N SER A 337 -0.24 -23.86 8.52
CA SER A 337 -0.81 -25.19 8.73
C SER A 337 0.14 -26.31 8.26
N GLY A 338 0.31 -27.35 9.09
CA GLY A 338 1.16 -28.49 8.78
C GLY A 338 2.68 -28.18 8.72
N CYS A 339 3.13 -27.03 9.21
CA CYS A 339 4.56 -26.72 9.30
C CYS A 339 5.26 -27.55 10.38
N VAL A 340 6.53 -27.84 10.16
CA VAL A 340 7.40 -28.48 11.16
C VAL A 340 8.57 -27.55 11.45
N ILE A 341 8.66 -27.06 12.70
CA ILE A 341 9.79 -26.28 13.19
C ILE A 341 10.76 -27.25 13.88
N GLY A 342 11.95 -27.42 13.31
CA GLY A 342 12.94 -28.39 13.74
C GLY A 342 13.48 -28.17 15.15
N GLU A 343 14.18 -29.15 15.69
CA GLU A 343 14.76 -29.12 17.04
C GLU A 343 15.67 -27.90 17.24
N ASN A 344 15.49 -27.18 18.36
CA ASN A 344 16.27 -25.99 18.70
C ASN A 344 16.23 -24.88 17.61
N ALA A 345 15.29 -24.94 16.67
CA ALA A 345 15.12 -23.87 15.69
C ALA A 345 14.43 -22.65 16.31
N SER A 346 14.75 -21.47 15.82
CA SER A 346 14.26 -20.20 16.35
C SER A 346 13.60 -19.37 15.23
N VAL A 347 12.31 -19.05 15.37
CA VAL A 347 11.57 -18.19 14.45
C VAL A 347 11.49 -16.80 15.05
N LYS A 348 12.16 -15.85 14.42
CA LYS A 348 12.27 -14.45 14.90
C LYS A 348 10.93 -13.69 14.83
N PRO A 349 10.81 -12.54 15.52
CA PRO A 349 9.59 -11.74 15.50
C PRO A 349 9.13 -11.39 14.08
N ASN A 350 7.79 -11.36 13.89
CA ASN A 350 7.11 -11.00 12.63
C ASN A 350 7.41 -11.91 11.43
N VAL A 351 8.02 -13.07 11.64
CA VAL A 351 8.32 -14.03 10.57
C VAL A 351 7.09 -14.88 10.27
N LEU A 352 6.71 -14.94 9.00
CA LEU A 352 5.60 -15.74 8.49
C LEU A 352 6.13 -16.98 7.76
N ILE A 353 5.69 -18.15 8.17
CA ILE A 353 6.05 -19.43 7.56
C ILE A 353 4.80 -20.02 6.87
N TRP A 354 4.86 -20.20 5.55
CA TRP A 354 3.73 -20.72 4.75
C TRP A 354 3.45 -22.21 5.02
N PRO A 355 2.21 -22.71 4.76
CA PRO A 355 1.82 -24.08 5.07
C PRO A 355 2.75 -25.16 4.51
N GLY A 356 2.88 -26.26 5.26
CA GLY A 356 3.64 -27.42 4.86
C GLY A 356 5.17 -27.24 4.80
N LYS A 357 5.72 -26.17 5.38
CA LYS A 357 7.17 -25.93 5.42
C LYS A 357 7.85 -26.71 6.54
N ILE A 358 9.06 -27.18 6.25
CA ILE A 358 9.93 -27.85 7.23
C ILE A 358 11.14 -26.95 7.47
N ILE A 359 11.26 -26.48 8.70
CA ILE A 359 12.44 -25.72 9.15
C ILE A 359 13.45 -26.71 9.74
N GLY A 360 14.68 -26.64 9.29
CA GLY A 360 15.76 -27.53 9.77
C GLY A 360 16.10 -27.32 11.24
N SER A 361 16.62 -28.37 11.91
CA SER A 361 17.06 -28.29 13.31
C SER A 361 18.17 -27.25 13.49
N GLY A 362 18.11 -26.46 14.58
CA GLY A 362 19.06 -25.39 14.88
C GLY A 362 18.96 -24.16 13.96
N ALA A 363 18.03 -24.11 13.02
CA ALA A 363 17.89 -22.98 12.10
C ALA A 363 17.40 -21.72 12.82
N ILE A 364 17.96 -20.56 12.46
CA ILE A 364 17.46 -19.26 12.87
C ILE A 364 16.72 -18.64 11.67
N VAL A 365 15.40 -18.58 11.77
CA VAL A 365 14.54 -18.03 10.71
C VAL A 365 14.27 -16.57 11.01
N SER A 366 14.89 -15.67 10.27
CA SER A 366 14.75 -14.21 10.40
C SER A 366 13.91 -13.57 9.30
N GLU A 367 13.49 -14.35 8.31
CA GLU A 367 12.72 -13.88 7.15
C GLU A 367 11.55 -14.81 6.86
N ASN A 368 10.55 -14.29 6.14
CA ASN A 368 9.39 -15.06 5.76
C ASN A 368 9.75 -16.26 4.89
N VAL A 369 9.26 -17.45 5.28
CA VAL A 369 9.49 -18.69 4.55
C VAL A 369 8.30 -18.99 3.62
N LYS A 370 8.41 -18.46 2.42
CA LYS A 370 7.51 -18.68 1.29
C LYS A 370 8.38 -19.12 0.10
N TYR A 371 7.77 -19.56 -1.00
CA TYR A 371 8.54 -19.75 -2.22
C TYR A 371 9.14 -18.41 -2.68
N GLY A 372 10.46 -18.29 -2.60
CA GLY A 372 11.21 -17.08 -2.89
C GLY A 372 11.08 -16.03 -1.75
N ASN A 373 12.21 -15.64 -1.16
CA ASN A 373 12.25 -14.50 -0.23
C ASN A 373 12.15 -13.22 -1.05
N LEU A 374 10.97 -12.65 -1.10
CA LEU A 374 10.78 -11.34 -1.71
C LEU A 374 10.28 -10.39 -0.62
N LYS A 375 11.16 -9.49 -0.20
CA LYS A 375 10.72 -8.29 0.52
C LYS A 375 9.76 -7.53 -0.40
N THR A 376 8.65 -7.08 0.13
CA THR A 376 7.53 -6.49 -0.63
C THR A 376 7.80 -5.09 -1.17
N ASP A 377 8.99 -4.54 -0.97
CA ASP A 377 9.36 -3.20 -1.43
C ASP A 377 10.16 -3.30 -2.76
N PHE A 378 9.44 -3.56 -3.87
CA PHE A 378 10.05 -3.69 -5.20
C PHE A 378 10.57 -2.38 -5.79
N LEU A 379 10.20 -1.24 -5.21
CA LEU A 379 10.28 0.04 -5.91
C LEU A 379 11.00 1.13 -5.11
N GLY A 380 11.68 0.78 -4.02
CA GLY A 380 12.46 1.71 -3.21
C GLY A 380 13.97 1.42 -3.24
N GLU A 381 14.76 2.28 -2.60
CA GLU A 381 16.21 2.08 -2.41
C GLU A 381 16.53 0.76 -1.67
N ASN A 382 15.57 0.20 -0.94
CA ASN A 382 15.67 -1.06 -0.19
C ASN A 382 14.99 -2.25 -0.91
N GLY A 383 14.73 -2.16 -2.21
CA GLY A 383 14.16 -3.26 -3.00
C GLY A 383 15.04 -4.51 -2.97
N PRO A 384 14.47 -5.71 -3.25
CA PRO A 384 15.23 -6.95 -3.22
C PRO A 384 16.32 -6.93 -4.27
N LEU A 385 17.46 -7.52 -3.94
CA LEU A 385 18.52 -7.80 -4.91
C LEU A 385 17.94 -8.61 -6.06
N LEU A 386 18.03 -8.07 -7.28
CA LEU A 386 17.52 -8.76 -8.45
C LEU A 386 18.41 -9.96 -8.83
N ASN A 387 17.76 -11.09 -9.01
CA ASN A 387 18.31 -12.25 -9.69
C ASN A 387 17.40 -12.64 -10.87
N ALA A 388 17.87 -13.53 -11.72
CA ALA A 388 17.13 -13.89 -12.94
C ALA A 388 15.75 -14.49 -12.63
N GLU A 389 15.63 -15.32 -11.60
CA GLU A 389 14.36 -15.92 -11.17
C GLU A 389 13.36 -14.84 -10.73
N THR A 390 13.82 -13.88 -9.94
CA THR A 390 13.00 -12.74 -9.50
C THR A 390 12.52 -11.91 -10.68
N CYS A 391 13.39 -11.65 -11.65
CA CYS A 391 13.03 -10.89 -12.85
C CYS A 391 11.97 -11.60 -13.69
N VAL A 392 12.06 -12.91 -13.88
CA VAL A 392 11.03 -13.70 -14.59
C VAL A 392 9.69 -13.61 -13.84
N LYS A 393 9.68 -13.85 -12.53
CA LYS A 393 8.48 -13.78 -11.68
C LYS A 393 7.83 -12.39 -11.72
N LEU A 394 8.64 -11.35 -11.65
CA LEU A 394 8.18 -9.98 -11.76
C LEU A 394 7.54 -9.71 -13.13
N GLY A 395 8.13 -10.25 -14.20
CA GLY A 395 7.56 -10.18 -15.54
C GLY A 395 6.15 -10.78 -15.62
N TYR A 396 5.94 -11.98 -15.09
CA TYR A 396 4.62 -12.61 -15.02
C TYR A 396 3.63 -11.74 -14.24
N THR A 397 4.06 -11.25 -13.09
CA THR A 397 3.21 -10.47 -12.21
C THR A 397 2.75 -9.18 -12.89
N VAL A 398 3.68 -8.44 -13.52
CA VAL A 398 3.34 -7.21 -14.23
C VAL A 398 2.41 -7.51 -15.41
N ALA A 399 2.67 -8.56 -16.18
CA ALA A 399 1.84 -8.97 -17.32
C ALA A 399 0.39 -9.29 -16.92
N ALA A 400 0.18 -9.81 -15.72
CA ALA A 400 -1.15 -10.10 -15.18
C ALA A 400 -1.96 -8.83 -14.81
N THR A 401 -1.30 -7.69 -14.59
CA THR A 401 -1.97 -6.44 -14.23
C THR A 401 -2.65 -5.76 -15.42
N LYS A 402 -3.54 -4.80 -15.13
CA LYS A 402 -4.14 -3.93 -16.14
C LYS A 402 -3.07 -3.16 -16.94
N ASN A 403 -2.04 -2.68 -16.27
CA ASN A 403 -0.98 -1.84 -16.82
C ASN A 403 0.18 -2.65 -17.41
N GLY A 404 0.03 -3.97 -17.50
CA GLY A 404 1.03 -4.89 -18.05
C GLY A 404 0.79 -5.33 -19.50
N LYS A 405 -0.16 -4.74 -20.22
CA LYS A 405 -0.51 -5.21 -21.58
C LYS A 405 0.49 -4.77 -22.63
N LYS A 406 1.03 -3.54 -22.52
CA LYS A 406 2.09 -2.99 -23.39
C LYS A 406 3.17 -2.41 -22.50
N VAL A 407 4.28 -3.09 -22.37
CA VAL A 407 5.36 -2.76 -21.43
C VAL A 407 6.63 -2.39 -22.19
N GLY A 408 7.20 -1.23 -21.86
CA GLY A 408 8.54 -0.84 -22.29
C GLY A 408 9.58 -1.33 -21.30
N ALA A 409 10.66 -1.94 -21.77
CA ALA A 409 11.74 -2.39 -20.91
C ALA A 409 13.10 -1.90 -21.40
N ALA A 410 13.98 -1.57 -20.47
CA ALA A 410 15.33 -1.12 -20.76
C ALA A 410 16.29 -1.38 -19.59
N HIS A 411 17.59 -1.20 -19.84
CA HIS A 411 18.65 -1.37 -18.83
C HIS A 411 19.79 -0.36 -19.02
N ASP A 412 20.63 -0.19 -18.01
CA ASP A 412 21.72 0.80 -17.98
C ASP A 412 22.97 0.43 -18.80
N GLY A 413 23.00 -0.76 -19.43
CA GLY A 413 24.11 -1.23 -20.24
C GLY A 413 25.17 -2.04 -19.48
N THR A 414 25.08 -2.19 -18.15
CA THR A 414 25.98 -3.08 -17.41
C THR A 414 25.70 -4.55 -17.75
N LYS A 415 26.72 -5.41 -17.62
CA LYS A 415 26.56 -6.85 -17.93
C LYS A 415 25.51 -7.51 -17.06
N LYS A 416 25.42 -7.12 -15.78
CA LYS A 416 24.47 -7.71 -14.83
C LYS A 416 23.05 -7.25 -15.14
N SER A 417 22.83 -5.95 -15.33
CA SER A 417 21.51 -5.42 -15.67
C SER A 417 21.00 -5.97 -17.01
N SER A 418 21.88 -6.15 -18.02
CA SER A 418 21.53 -6.78 -19.29
C SER A 418 21.08 -8.23 -19.12
N ALA A 419 21.74 -9.02 -18.28
CA ALA A 419 21.31 -10.40 -17.99
C ALA A 419 19.95 -10.44 -17.28
N MET A 420 19.71 -9.55 -16.28
CA MET A 420 18.44 -9.44 -15.58
C MET A 420 17.33 -8.95 -16.52
N HIS A 421 17.66 -8.06 -17.44
CA HIS A 421 16.74 -7.55 -18.45
C HIS A 421 16.20 -8.68 -19.36
N LEU A 422 17.07 -9.55 -19.85
CA LEU A 422 16.64 -10.71 -20.65
C LEU A 422 15.69 -11.63 -19.90
N ALA A 423 15.94 -11.87 -18.62
CA ALA A 423 15.06 -12.64 -17.76
C ALA A 423 13.68 -11.97 -17.59
N LEU A 424 13.68 -10.63 -17.37
CA LEU A 424 12.45 -9.84 -17.28
C LEU A 424 11.63 -9.89 -18.57
N LEU A 425 12.28 -9.70 -19.74
CA LEU A 425 11.61 -9.77 -21.04
C LEU A 425 10.91 -11.12 -21.25
N SER A 426 11.58 -12.21 -20.86
CA SER A 426 11.02 -13.56 -20.96
C SER A 426 9.76 -13.71 -20.13
N GLY A 427 9.79 -13.29 -18.86
CA GLY A 427 8.62 -13.35 -17.97
C GLY A 427 7.45 -12.49 -18.44
N LEU A 428 7.72 -11.28 -18.94
CA LEU A 428 6.71 -10.38 -19.50
C LEU A 428 6.03 -10.99 -20.74
N ALA A 429 6.82 -11.53 -21.67
CA ALA A 429 6.31 -12.07 -22.93
C ALA A 429 5.48 -13.33 -22.70
N ASP A 430 5.98 -14.28 -21.90
CA ASP A 430 5.26 -15.51 -21.56
C ASP A 430 4.01 -15.23 -20.70
N GLY A 431 4.03 -14.17 -19.89
CA GLY A 431 2.86 -13.66 -19.18
C GLY A 431 1.80 -12.95 -20.05
N GLY A 432 2.05 -12.81 -21.37
CA GLY A 432 1.11 -12.26 -22.35
C GLY A 432 1.19 -10.75 -22.59
N SER A 433 2.26 -10.09 -22.12
CA SER A 433 2.54 -8.68 -22.46
C SER A 433 3.03 -8.52 -23.89
N SER A 434 2.66 -7.41 -24.54
CA SER A 434 3.38 -6.90 -25.72
C SER A 434 4.61 -6.14 -25.23
N VAL A 435 5.78 -6.74 -25.36
CA VAL A 435 7.02 -6.21 -24.80
C VAL A 435 7.77 -5.38 -25.84
N TRP A 436 8.08 -4.14 -25.49
CA TRP A 436 8.88 -3.23 -26.29
C TRP A 436 10.26 -3.11 -25.67
N ASP A 437 11.23 -3.78 -26.28
CA ASP A 437 12.60 -3.76 -25.81
C ASP A 437 13.34 -2.54 -26.39
N PHE A 438 13.69 -1.59 -25.53
CA PHE A 438 14.49 -0.42 -25.88
C PHE A 438 16.00 -0.68 -25.69
N GLY A 439 16.37 -1.82 -25.09
CA GLY A 439 17.76 -2.19 -24.82
C GLY A 439 18.45 -1.23 -23.86
N GLU A 440 19.72 -0.93 -24.13
CA GLU A 440 20.50 0.00 -23.33
C GLU A 440 19.98 1.44 -23.45
N CYS A 441 19.56 2.08 -22.35
CA CYS A 441 19.25 3.49 -22.25
C CYS A 441 19.47 4.01 -20.81
N PHE A 442 19.13 5.24 -20.50
CA PHE A 442 19.06 5.75 -19.14
C PHE A 442 17.61 5.96 -18.72
N GLU A 443 17.36 6.08 -17.42
CA GLU A 443 16.01 6.02 -16.89
C GLU A 443 15.08 7.10 -17.45
N ALA A 444 15.54 8.36 -17.53
CA ALA A 444 14.74 9.45 -18.10
C ALA A 444 14.39 9.20 -19.57
N GLU A 445 15.30 8.62 -20.37
CA GLU A 445 15.06 8.23 -21.77
C GLU A 445 13.93 7.19 -21.87
N LEU A 446 13.95 6.13 -21.03
CA LEU A 446 12.85 5.15 -20.99
C LEU A 446 11.53 5.82 -20.61
N ARG A 447 11.52 6.62 -19.57
CA ARG A 447 10.30 7.33 -19.10
C ARG A 447 9.69 8.20 -20.21
N PHE A 448 10.52 8.87 -20.98
CA PHE A 448 10.09 9.63 -22.15
C PHE A 448 9.47 8.73 -23.22
N LEU A 449 10.14 7.63 -23.56
CA LEU A 449 9.69 6.67 -24.59
C LEU A 449 8.34 6.02 -24.21
N VAL A 450 8.17 5.63 -22.95
CA VAL A 450 6.89 5.12 -22.44
C VAL A 450 5.77 6.12 -22.66
N GLY A 451 6.03 7.40 -22.35
CA GLY A 451 5.05 8.47 -22.51
C GLY A 451 4.70 8.73 -23.99
N ILE A 452 5.68 8.85 -24.87
CA ILE A 452 5.45 9.22 -26.28
C ILE A 452 4.85 8.05 -27.09
N CYS A 453 5.26 6.81 -26.78
CA CYS A 453 4.75 5.60 -27.42
C CYS A 453 3.40 5.13 -26.84
N SER A 454 2.89 5.83 -25.81
CA SER A 454 1.63 5.47 -25.13
C SER A 454 1.60 4.02 -24.65
N LEU A 455 2.68 3.60 -24.00
CA LEU A 455 2.77 2.31 -23.33
C LEU A 455 2.07 2.39 -21.97
N ASP A 456 1.59 1.26 -21.48
CA ASP A 456 0.86 1.20 -20.21
C ASP A 456 1.81 1.37 -19.02
N SER A 457 3.05 0.86 -19.15
CA SER A 457 4.09 0.97 -18.13
C SER A 457 5.50 0.81 -18.72
N GLY A 458 6.52 1.13 -17.91
CA GLY A 458 7.93 0.92 -18.27
C GLY A 458 8.73 0.38 -17.10
N MET A 459 9.73 -0.45 -17.39
CA MET A 459 10.59 -1.10 -16.41
C MET A 459 12.06 -0.86 -16.78
N PHE A 460 12.79 -0.25 -15.85
CA PHE A 460 14.21 0.05 -16.03
C PHE A 460 15.06 -0.69 -15.02
N ILE A 461 16.09 -1.40 -15.49
CA ILE A 461 17.04 -2.11 -14.63
C ILE A 461 18.37 -1.36 -14.63
N SER A 462 18.81 -0.95 -13.44
CA SER A 462 20.11 -0.37 -13.18
C SER A 462 20.97 -1.25 -12.27
N ASN A 463 22.29 -1.06 -12.33
CA ASN A 463 23.24 -1.74 -11.47
C ASN A 463 24.38 -0.77 -11.11
N ASP A 464 24.08 0.15 -10.19
CA ASP A 464 25.08 1.07 -9.62
C ASP A 464 25.94 0.32 -8.59
N GLU A 465 25.52 0.23 -7.35
CA GLU A 465 26.13 -0.65 -6.33
C GLU A 465 25.47 -2.04 -6.33
N GLU A 466 24.16 -2.07 -6.52
CA GLU A 466 23.31 -3.25 -6.56
C GLU A 466 22.37 -3.20 -7.75
N CYS A 467 21.96 -4.40 -8.24
CA CYS A 467 21.03 -4.48 -9.36
C CYS A 467 19.61 -4.20 -8.87
N ARG A 468 18.98 -3.13 -9.37
CA ARG A 468 17.66 -2.64 -8.97
C ARG A 468 16.75 -2.45 -10.18
N ILE A 469 15.45 -2.37 -9.93
CA ILE A 469 14.45 -2.08 -10.95
C ILE A 469 13.60 -0.88 -10.54
N SER A 470 13.39 0.04 -11.48
CA SER A 470 12.42 1.12 -11.36
C SER A 470 11.25 0.91 -12.30
N LEU A 471 10.07 1.35 -11.87
CA LEU A 471 8.81 1.21 -12.59
C LEU A 471 8.25 2.59 -12.89
N CYS A 472 7.70 2.78 -14.09
CA CYS A 472 6.92 3.97 -14.43
C CYS A 472 5.57 3.60 -15.06
N GLY A 473 4.58 4.47 -14.88
CA GLY A 473 3.25 4.32 -15.47
C GLY A 473 3.15 4.90 -16.88
N GLU A 474 1.96 4.88 -17.45
CA GLU A 474 1.61 5.22 -18.84
C GLU A 474 2.10 6.60 -19.35
N ASN A 475 2.35 7.54 -18.46
CA ASN A 475 2.81 8.89 -18.79
C ASN A 475 4.33 9.06 -18.59
N GLY A 476 5.06 7.98 -18.28
CA GLY A 476 6.46 8.04 -17.89
C GLY A 476 6.68 8.70 -16.51
N LEU A 477 5.62 8.86 -15.72
CA LEU A 477 5.65 9.30 -14.32
C LEU A 477 5.64 8.08 -13.40
N THR A 478 5.87 8.29 -12.11
CA THR A 478 5.72 7.23 -11.11
C THR A 478 4.34 6.59 -11.21
N PRO A 479 4.23 5.25 -11.07
CA PRO A 479 2.96 4.56 -11.16
C PRO A 479 2.06 4.88 -9.97
N CYS A 480 0.76 4.66 -10.09
CA CYS A 480 -0.16 4.78 -8.96
C CYS A 480 0.03 3.62 -7.98
N ARG A 481 -0.28 3.85 -6.70
CA ARG A 481 -0.16 2.84 -5.65
C ARG A 481 -1.00 1.58 -5.90
N ALA A 482 -2.12 1.72 -6.61
CA ALA A 482 -2.94 0.57 -7.00
C ALA A 482 -2.16 -0.41 -7.88
N PHE A 483 -1.44 0.08 -8.89
CA PHE A 483 -0.61 -0.74 -9.76
C PHE A 483 0.58 -1.38 -9.00
N GLU A 484 1.25 -0.62 -8.15
CA GLU A 484 2.32 -1.15 -7.29
C GLU A 484 1.81 -2.28 -6.39
N ARG A 485 0.63 -2.09 -5.75
CA ARG A 485 -0.02 -3.13 -4.94
C ARG A 485 -0.39 -4.38 -5.74
N GLU A 486 -0.87 -4.23 -6.96
CA GLU A 486 -1.15 -5.38 -7.82
C GLU A 486 0.13 -6.20 -8.05
N VAL A 487 1.26 -5.53 -8.35
CA VAL A 487 2.56 -6.17 -8.54
C VAL A 487 3.05 -6.81 -7.23
N GLU A 488 3.06 -6.10 -6.12
CA GLU A 488 3.45 -6.60 -4.80
C GLU A 488 2.61 -7.82 -4.38
N ASN A 489 1.30 -7.74 -4.55
CA ASN A 489 0.39 -8.84 -4.25
C ASN A 489 0.63 -10.05 -5.15
N GLY A 490 0.80 -9.86 -6.45
CA GLY A 490 1.09 -10.94 -7.38
C GLY A 490 2.40 -11.66 -7.05
N MET A 491 3.46 -10.90 -6.74
CA MET A 491 4.72 -11.46 -6.27
C MET A 491 4.55 -12.22 -4.94
N SER A 492 3.76 -11.67 -4.02
CA SER A 492 3.47 -12.28 -2.71
C SER A 492 2.64 -13.56 -2.83
N ARG A 493 1.70 -13.62 -3.76
CA ARG A 493 0.83 -14.80 -3.97
C ARG A 493 1.53 -15.95 -4.70
N CYS A 494 2.70 -15.68 -5.31
CA CYS A 494 3.40 -16.64 -6.17
C CYS A 494 2.51 -17.18 -7.33
N GLU A 495 1.61 -16.36 -7.85
CA GLU A 495 0.74 -16.68 -8.99
C GLU A 495 1.50 -16.37 -10.29
N PHE A 496 2.43 -17.25 -10.65
CA PHE A 496 3.24 -17.11 -11.86
C PHE A 496 2.73 -18.09 -12.91
N HIS A 497 1.85 -17.62 -13.78
CA HIS A 497 1.27 -18.44 -14.83
C HIS A 497 1.66 -17.87 -16.19
N GLY A 498 2.26 -18.69 -17.03
CA GLY A 498 2.41 -18.40 -18.45
C GLY A 498 1.04 -18.43 -19.13
N THR A 499 0.91 -17.75 -20.25
CA THR A 499 -0.29 -17.77 -21.08
C THR A 499 -0.20 -18.87 -22.15
N ASP A 500 -1.34 -19.24 -22.74
CA ASP A 500 -1.38 -20.13 -23.89
C ASP A 500 -0.54 -19.57 -25.04
N GLU A 501 0.10 -20.44 -25.83
CA GLU A 501 0.96 -20.08 -26.98
C GLU A 501 0.32 -19.03 -27.91
N LYS A 502 -0.99 -19.08 -28.11
CA LYS A 502 -1.76 -18.13 -28.93
C LYS A 502 -1.88 -16.73 -28.30
N SER A 503 -1.67 -16.60 -27.00
CA SER A 503 -1.76 -15.34 -26.25
C SER A 503 -0.41 -14.66 -26.07
N ILE A 504 0.68 -15.32 -26.36
CA ILE A 504 2.03 -14.74 -26.35
C ILE A 504 2.15 -13.70 -27.47
N LYS A 505 2.43 -12.44 -27.11
CA LYS A 505 2.54 -11.34 -28.08
C LYS A 505 3.96 -11.06 -28.55
N GLY A 506 4.94 -11.69 -27.90
CA GLY A 506 6.35 -11.59 -28.26
C GLY A 506 7.05 -10.31 -27.79
N ILE A 507 8.35 -10.29 -28.04
CA ILE A 507 9.25 -9.19 -27.72
C ILE A 507 9.61 -8.49 -29.04
N SER A 508 9.43 -7.17 -29.09
CA SER A 508 9.76 -6.35 -30.25
C SER A 508 10.96 -5.46 -29.92
N ASP A 509 12.03 -5.58 -30.72
CA ASP A 509 13.16 -4.65 -30.64
C ASP A 509 12.72 -3.26 -31.11
N MET A 510 12.68 -2.32 -30.16
CA MET A 510 12.32 -0.92 -30.38
C MET A 510 13.48 0.03 -30.10
N SER A 511 14.69 -0.47 -30.06
CA SER A 511 15.91 0.30 -29.80
C SER A 511 16.10 1.48 -30.76
N GLY A 512 15.62 1.36 -32.00
CA GLY A 512 15.64 2.43 -33.02
C GLY A 512 14.75 3.64 -32.64
N LEU A 513 13.71 3.47 -31.81
CA LEU A 513 12.84 4.55 -31.40
C LEU A 513 13.50 5.56 -30.45
N LYS A 514 14.66 5.25 -29.89
CA LYS A 514 15.50 6.20 -29.13
C LYS A 514 15.86 7.46 -29.94
N THR A 515 15.83 7.36 -31.26
CA THR A 515 16.00 8.53 -32.14
C THR A 515 14.92 9.60 -31.93
N LEU A 516 13.71 9.21 -31.51
CA LEU A 516 12.63 10.14 -31.18
C LEU A 516 13.01 11.03 -29.98
N TYR A 517 13.70 10.46 -28.98
CA TYR A 517 14.19 11.22 -27.84
C TYR A 517 15.12 12.35 -28.29
N VAL A 518 16.10 11.99 -29.12
CA VAL A 518 17.07 12.98 -29.67
C VAL A 518 16.38 14.03 -30.54
N GLN A 519 15.41 13.63 -31.37
CA GLN A 519 14.67 14.59 -32.21
C GLN A 519 13.86 15.58 -31.40
N GLU A 520 13.15 15.12 -30.37
CA GLU A 520 12.37 16.03 -29.50
C GLU A 520 13.29 16.90 -28.63
N LEU A 521 14.41 16.36 -28.14
CA LEU A 521 15.43 17.13 -27.43
C LEU A 521 16.01 18.24 -28.32
N MET A 522 16.34 17.95 -29.58
CA MET A 522 16.83 18.96 -30.51
C MET A 522 15.80 20.04 -30.82
N LYS A 523 14.52 19.71 -30.92
CA LYS A 523 13.44 20.70 -31.05
C LYS A 523 13.36 21.62 -29.82
N GLN A 524 13.60 21.08 -28.61
CA GLN A 524 13.58 21.86 -27.38
C GLN A 524 14.69 22.89 -27.31
N PHE A 525 15.88 22.59 -27.86
CA PHE A 525 16.96 23.59 -27.97
C PHE A 525 16.56 24.78 -28.85
N GLY A 526 15.80 24.55 -29.90
CA GLY A 526 15.45 25.58 -30.87
C GLY A 526 16.66 26.04 -31.71
N ASN A 527 16.57 27.27 -32.22
CA ASN A 527 17.67 27.86 -32.99
C ASN A 527 18.63 28.56 -32.01
N VAL A 528 19.86 28.06 -31.90
CA VAL A 528 20.91 28.63 -31.04
C VAL A 528 21.78 29.54 -31.87
N SER A 529 22.09 30.76 -31.32
CA SER A 529 22.92 31.77 -32.00
C SER A 529 24.37 31.32 -32.08
N GLU A 530 25.08 31.74 -33.14
CA GLU A 530 26.51 31.51 -33.23
C GLU A 530 27.26 32.15 -32.04
N GLY A 531 28.18 31.38 -31.45
CA GLY A 531 29.00 31.84 -30.33
C GLY A 531 28.41 31.57 -28.93
N PHE A 532 27.17 31.11 -28.85
CA PHE A 532 26.61 30.65 -27.58
C PHE A 532 27.23 29.32 -27.16
N SER A 533 27.62 29.20 -25.88
CA SER A 533 28.23 27.95 -25.37
C SER A 533 27.86 27.67 -23.92
N VAL A 534 27.68 26.41 -23.62
CA VAL A 534 27.49 25.84 -22.29
C VAL A 534 28.24 24.53 -22.24
N SER A 535 28.92 24.24 -21.13
CA SER A 535 29.59 22.94 -20.92
C SER A 535 28.70 22.01 -20.11
N VAL A 536 28.90 20.69 -20.29
CA VAL A 536 28.17 19.65 -19.55
C VAL A 536 29.14 18.72 -18.86
N LYS A 537 28.78 18.29 -17.66
CA LYS A 537 29.41 17.17 -16.94
C LYS A 537 28.36 16.13 -16.59
N CYS A 538 28.68 14.87 -16.76
CA CYS A 538 27.89 13.71 -16.32
C CYS A 538 28.82 12.50 -16.21
N GLU A 539 28.68 11.73 -15.15
CA GLU A 539 29.44 10.48 -14.95
C GLU A 539 28.90 9.36 -15.86
N ASN A 540 27.62 9.42 -16.21
CA ASN A 540 27.04 8.50 -17.18
C ASN A 540 27.51 8.86 -18.60
N GLY A 541 28.40 8.01 -19.15
CA GLY A 541 29.01 8.24 -20.46
C GLY A 541 27.99 8.31 -21.61
N ARG A 542 26.86 7.60 -21.52
CA ARG A 542 25.80 7.65 -22.52
C ARG A 542 25.11 9.02 -22.54
N ILE A 543 24.72 9.53 -21.36
CA ILE A 543 24.11 10.87 -21.21
C ILE A 543 25.09 11.92 -21.71
N PHE A 544 26.36 11.84 -21.26
CA PHE A 544 27.41 12.79 -21.67
C PHE A 544 27.60 12.81 -23.18
N ASN A 545 27.72 11.63 -23.82
CA ASN A 545 27.91 11.54 -25.28
C ASN A 545 26.67 12.05 -26.04
N LEU A 546 25.47 11.76 -25.57
CA LEU A 546 24.23 12.19 -26.22
C LEU A 546 24.12 13.73 -26.21
N ILE A 547 24.24 14.37 -25.05
CA ILE A 547 24.11 15.82 -24.94
C ILE A 547 25.27 16.56 -25.61
N SER A 548 26.50 16.01 -25.53
CA SER A 548 27.67 16.55 -26.22
C SER A 548 27.50 16.51 -27.74
N ASN A 549 26.91 15.45 -28.27
CA ASN A 549 26.57 15.35 -29.70
C ASN A 549 25.48 16.36 -30.09
N CYS A 550 24.50 16.61 -29.24
CA CYS A 550 23.51 17.66 -29.48
C CYS A 550 24.19 19.04 -29.52
N PHE A 551 25.05 19.35 -28.56
CA PHE A 551 25.80 20.60 -28.52
C PHE A 551 26.71 20.77 -29.77
N TYR A 552 27.40 19.71 -30.15
CA TYR A 552 28.22 19.71 -31.39
C TYR A 552 27.38 20.06 -32.62
N ARG A 553 26.21 19.43 -32.80
CA ARG A 553 25.31 19.72 -33.92
C ARG A 553 24.76 21.14 -33.93
N LEU A 554 24.66 21.76 -32.75
CA LEU A 554 24.22 23.15 -32.55
C LEU A 554 25.38 24.17 -32.65
N GLY A 555 26.60 23.73 -32.89
CA GLY A 555 27.80 24.60 -32.93
C GLY A 555 28.26 25.09 -31.56
N MET A 556 27.81 24.45 -30.47
CA MET A 556 28.07 24.80 -29.07
C MET A 556 29.31 24.09 -28.49
N ASN A 557 30.35 23.90 -29.25
CA ASN A 557 31.52 23.07 -28.88
C ASN A 557 32.66 23.87 -28.22
N LYS A 558 32.44 25.14 -27.85
CA LYS A 558 33.43 25.96 -27.13
C LYS A 558 33.33 25.74 -25.63
N LYS A 559 34.48 25.77 -24.93
CA LYS A 559 34.48 25.75 -23.45
C LYS A 559 33.74 26.97 -22.93
N SER A 560 32.90 26.77 -21.94
CA SER A 560 32.12 27.79 -21.26
C SER A 560 32.41 27.77 -19.75
N GLU A 561 32.26 28.90 -19.10
CA GLU A 561 32.30 29.03 -17.64
C GLU A 561 31.03 28.47 -16.98
N ILE A 562 29.94 28.32 -17.76
CA ILE A 562 28.71 27.71 -17.31
C ILE A 562 28.79 26.20 -17.53
N ILE A 563 28.70 25.42 -16.45
CA ILE A 563 28.76 23.98 -16.49
C ILE A 563 27.44 23.39 -15.94
N LEU A 564 26.74 22.65 -16.76
CA LEU A 564 25.55 21.92 -16.35
C LEU A 564 25.97 20.50 -15.93
N ASN A 565 25.79 20.19 -14.65
CA ASN A 565 26.11 18.89 -14.08
C ASN A 565 24.83 18.04 -14.00
N ILE A 566 24.81 16.93 -14.69
CA ILE A 566 23.65 16.02 -14.79
C ILE A 566 23.93 14.76 -13.96
N ASN A 567 22.95 14.29 -13.18
CA ASN A 567 23.07 13.05 -12.42
C ASN A 567 23.08 11.80 -13.33
N CYS A 568 23.48 10.64 -12.80
CA CYS A 568 23.63 9.40 -13.56
C CYS A 568 22.32 8.87 -14.15
N SER A 569 21.16 9.15 -13.52
CA SER A 569 19.83 8.76 -14.01
C SER A 569 19.28 9.66 -15.11
N GLY A 570 19.85 10.87 -15.28
CA GLY A 570 19.35 11.89 -16.21
C GLY A 570 18.11 12.62 -15.74
N THR A 571 17.80 12.62 -14.44
CA THR A 571 16.60 13.21 -13.88
C THR A 571 16.81 14.61 -13.30
N GLU A 572 18.01 14.93 -12.82
CA GLU A 572 18.33 16.20 -12.17
C GLU A 572 19.56 16.85 -12.75
N VAL A 573 19.59 18.17 -12.71
CA VAL A 573 20.71 19.00 -13.15
C VAL A 573 20.92 20.19 -12.21
N TYR A 574 22.16 20.57 -11.97
CA TYR A 574 22.53 21.82 -11.35
C TYR A 574 23.56 22.57 -12.22
N ALA A 575 23.62 23.87 -12.11
CA ALA A 575 24.56 24.67 -12.85
C ALA A 575 25.72 25.18 -11.93
N GLU A 576 26.94 25.06 -12.41
CA GLU A 576 28.11 25.74 -11.84
C GLU A 576 28.47 26.95 -12.73
N THR A 577 28.67 28.09 -12.12
CA THR A 577 29.00 29.35 -12.76
C THR A 577 30.18 30.03 -12.05
N GLY A 578 30.75 31.10 -12.62
CA GLY A 578 31.77 31.85 -11.94
C GLY A 578 31.34 32.47 -10.59
N ASN A 579 30.04 32.63 -10.36
CA ASN A 579 29.44 33.21 -9.15
C ASN A 579 28.93 32.16 -8.14
N GLY A 580 29.07 30.87 -8.43
CA GLY A 580 28.65 29.76 -7.55
C GLY A 580 27.73 28.77 -8.19
N ARG A 581 27.08 27.94 -7.34
CA ARG A 581 26.19 26.85 -7.76
C ARG A 581 24.72 27.32 -7.76
N ILE A 582 24.00 26.98 -8.82
CA ILE A 582 22.54 27.15 -8.93
C ILE A 582 21.90 25.75 -8.87
N GLY A 583 21.09 25.50 -7.84
CA GLY A 583 20.44 24.21 -7.59
C GLY A 583 19.33 23.89 -8.57
N PHE A 584 18.90 22.63 -8.56
CA PHE A 584 17.85 22.09 -9.41
C PHE A 584 16.53 22.88 -9.29
N GLU A 585 16.11 23.20 -8.07
CA GLU A 585 14.84 23.88 -7.79
C GLU A 585 14.79 25.28 -8.43
N LYS A 586 15.91 26.00 -8.39
CA LYS A 586 16.03 27.32 -9.02
C LYS A 586 16.02 27.20 -10.55
N LEU A 587 16.69 26.20 -11.10
CA LEU A 587 16.68 25.93 -12.56
C LEU A 587 15.28 25.51 -13.04
N LEU A 588 14.58 24.68 -12.25
CA LEU A 588 13.19 24.32 -12.51
C LEU A 588 12.29 25.56 -12.50
N ALA A 589 12.50 26.47 -11.55
CA ALA A 589 11.73 27.70 -11.46
C ALA A 589 11.95 28.63 -12.66
N ILE A 590 13.17 28.74 -13.17
CA ILE A 590 13.47 29.48 -14.41
C ILE A 590 12.67 28.91 -15.57
N CYS A 591 12.66 27.58 -15.73
CA CYS A 591 11.92 26.92 -16.79
C CYS A 591 10.39 27.09 -16.65
N CYS A 592 9.87 27.01 -15.45
CA CYS A 592 8.46 27.22 -15.14
C CYS A 592 8.05 28.70 -15.37
N PHE A 593 8.90 29.64 -14.96
CA PHE A 593 8.69 31.07 -15.19
C PHE A 593 8.56 31.40 -16.67
N ASP A 594 9.43 30.82 -17.52
CA ASP A 594 9.35 30.99 -18.97
C ASP A 594 8.00 30.47 -19.55
N GLU A 595 7.53 29.31 -19.07
CA GLU A 595 6.20 28.80 -19.46
C GLU A 595 5.08 29.78 -19.06
N MET A 596 5.10 30.26 -17.82
CA MET A 596 4.12 31.22 -17.31
C MET A 596 4.16 32.55 -18.08
N ARG A 597 5.35 33.04 -18.39
CA ARG A 597 5.55 34.25 -19.21
C ARG A 597 4.98 34.06 -20.62
N LYS A 598 5.11 32.87 -21.18
CA LYS A 598 4.52 32.49 -22.49
C LYS A 598 3.03 32.17 -22.41
N GLY A 599 2.38 32.42 -21.28
CA GLY A 599 0.95 32.28 -21.09
C GLY A 599 0.48 30.83 -20.83
N ARG A 600 1.36 29.93 -20.39
CA ARG A 600 1.05 28.52 -20.14
C ARG A 600 1.05 28.21 -18.64
N ASP A 601 0.15 27.34 -18.21
CA ASP A 601 0.16 26.76 -16.87
C ASP A 601 1.30 25.74 -16.77
N VAL A 602 1.76 25.44 -15.56
CA VAL A 602 2.84 24.46 -15.31
C VAL A 602 2.40 23.33 -14.43
N ALA A 603 2.96 22.15 -14.65
CA ALA A 603 2.75 20.98 -13.81
C ALA A 603 4.06 20.55 -13.17
N VAL A 604 4.09 20.48 -11.85
CA VAL A 604 5.28 20.15 -11.06
C VAL A 604 4.94 19.09 -10.02
N PRO A 605 5.90 18.30 -9.50
CA PRO A 605 5.66 17.40 -8.39
C PRO A 605 5.25 18.20 -7.14
N TYR A 606 4.55 17.51 -6.25
CA TYR A 606 4.06 18.11 -4.99
C TYR A 606 5.21 18.68 -4.13
N THR A 607 6.40 18.07 -4.24
CA THR A 607 7.63 18.47 -3.57
C THR A 607 8.33 19.71 -4.16
N ALA A 608 7.82 20.24 -5.27
CA ALA A 608 8.41 21.44 -5.88
C ALA A 608 8.19 22.70 -5.01
N PRO A 609 9.08 23.69 -5.09
CA PRO A 609 9.04 24.91 -4.25
C PRO A 609 7.71 25.66 -4.28
N ASP A 610 7.32 26.24 -3.13
CA ASP A 610 6.08 26.98 -2.98
C ASP A 610 6.10 28.35 -3.65
N TYR A 611 7.26 28.96 -3.78
CA TYR A 611 7.36 30.27 -4.44
C TYR A 611 6.95 30.23 -5.92
N LEU A 612 6.84 29.03 -6.55
CA LEU A 612 6.27 28.87 -7.88
C LEU A 612 4.82 29.36 -7.95
N ASP A 613 4.04 29.15 -6.89
CA ASP A 613 2.65 29.61 -6.81
C ASP A 613 2.57 31.14 -6.75
N LEU A 614 3.53 31.78 -6.08
CA LEU A 614 3.64 33.25 -6.05
C LEU A 614 3.97 33.82 -7.43
N ILE A 615 4.87 33.17 -8.17
CA ILE A 615 5.20 33.54 -9.55
C ILE A 615 3.99 33.38 -10.45
N ALA A 616 3.30 32.25 -10.36
CA ALA A 616 2.12 31.95 -11.16
C ALA A 616 1.01 33.00 -10.94
N LYS A 617 0.75 33.35 -9.67
CA LYS A 617 -0.25 34.37 -9.32
C LYS A 617 0.05 35.74 -9.96
N LYS A 618 1.33 36.16 -9.98
CA LYS A 618 1.75 37.41 -10.62
C LYS A 618 1.48 37.41 -12.14
N HIS A 619 1.54 36.24 -12.78
CA HIS A 619 1.34 36.09 -14.23
C HIS A 619 -0.07 35.61 -14.62
N GLY A 620 -1.00 35.51 -13.66
CA GLY A 620 -2.35 35.01 -13.90
C GLY A 620 -2.36 33.57 -14.42
N ARG A 621 -1.44 32.73 -13.95
CA ARG A 621 -1.27 31.33 -14.33
C ARG A 621 -1.46 30.43 -13.12
N ARG A 622 -1.51 29.11 -13.36
CA ARG A 622 -1.67 28.10 -12.31
C ARG A 622 -0.50 27.15 -12.29
N VAL A 623 -0.12 26.76 -11.08
CA VAL A 623 0.75 25.63 -10.81
C VAL A 623 -0.15 24.43 -10.50
N MET A 624 -0.06 23.40 -11.31
CA MET A 624 -0.77 22.14 -11.10
C MET A 624 0.21 21.15 -10.47
N ARG A 625 -0.04 20.77 -9.23
CA ARG A 625 0.82 19.83 -8.52
C ARG A 625 0.32 18.41 -8.72
N TYR A 626 1.23 17.48 -9.03
CA TYR A 626 0.92 16.06 -9.09
C TYR A 626 1.66 15.29 -8.00
N LEU A 627 1.03 14.24 -7.51
CA LEU A 627 1.59 13.40 -6.46
C LEU A 627 2.76 12.56 -6.99
N THR A 628 3.85 12.44 -6.22
CA THR A 628 4.98 11.58 -6.56
C THR A 628 4.62 10.11 -6.34
N THR A 629 3.72 9.81 -5.39
CA THR A 629 3.19 8.48 -5.11
C THR A 629 1.67 8.51 -5.01
N PRO A 630 0.95 8.67 -6.15
CA PRO A 630 -0.50 8.84 -6.10
C PRO A 630 -1.20 7.56 -5.65
N ALA A 631 -2.21 7.70 -4.80
CA ALA A 631 -3.08 6.60 -4.40
C ALA A 631 -3.93 6.12 -5.58
N ASP A 632 -4.41 7.07 -6.39
CA ASP A 632 -5.26 6.87 -7.56
C ASP A 632 -4.87 7.82 -8.70
N ASN A 633 -5.77 8.01 -9.66
CA ASN A 633 -5.60 8.92 -10.78
C ASN A 633 -6.28 10.29 -10.58
N SER A 634 -6.49 10.74 -9.35
CA SER A 634 -7.16 12.03 -9.03
C SER A 634 -6.44 13.25 -9.61
N ASP A 635 -5.12 13.19 -9.76
CA ASP A 635 -4.28 14.25 -10.33
C ASP A 635 -4.09 14.16 -11.87
N THR A 636 -5.02 13.48 -12.56
CA THR A 636 -4.93 13.20 -14.01
C THR A 636 -4.66 14.44 -14.85
N THR A 637 -5.24 15.60 -14.52
CA THR A 637 -5.05 16.84 -15.29
C THR A 637 -3.62 17.35 -15.16
N ALA A 638 -3.06 17.36 -13.94
CA ALA A 638 -1.68 17.75 -13.69
C ALA A 638 -0.70 16.78 -14.38
N ARG A 639 -0.95 15.47 -14.31
CA ARG A 639 -0.13 14.44 -14.98
C ARG A 639 -0.18 14.53 -16.50
N LYS A 640 -1.34 14.84 -17.10
CA LYS A 640 -1.45 15.08 -18.55
C LYS A 640 -0.65 16.30 -19.00
N LEU A 641 -0.58 17.36 -18.18
CA LEU A 641 0.26 18.51 -18.45
C LEU A 641 1.74 18.17 -18.24
N ALA A 642 2.08 17.48 -17.16
CA ALA A 642 3.45 17.02 -16.88
C ALA A 642 4.01 16.11 -17.98
N LYS A 643 3.17 15.27 -18.62
CA LYS A 643 3.56 14.48 -19.79
C LYS A 643 4.12 15.36 -20.92
N LYS A 644 3.56 16.56 -21.12
CA LYS A 644 3.98 17.52 -22.16
C LYS A 644 5.20 18.34 -21.73
N GLN A 645 5.36 18.58 -20.44
CA GLN A 645 6.43 19.40 -19.86
C GLN A 645 7.57 18.49 -19.36
N VAL A 646 8.23 17.80 -20.29
CA VAL A 646 9.26 16.79 -19.99
C VAL A 646 10.41 17.35 -19.15
N PHE A 647 10.77 18.62 -19.32
CA PHE A 647 11.84 19.30 -18.59
C PHE A 647 11.71 19.27 -17.05
N VAL A 648 10.51 19.00 -16.53
CA VAL A 648 10.27 18.89 -15.08
C VAL A 648 10.92 17.66 -14.46
N ARG A 649 11.14 16.61 -15.26
CA ARG A 649 11.60 15.28 -14.81
C ARG A 649 12.76 14.70 -15.61
N ASP A 650 13.27 15.46 -16.56
CA ASP A 650 14.34 15.04 -17.47
C ASP A 650 15.38 16.16 -17.57
N ALA A 651 16.57 15.90 -17.08
CA ALA A 651 17.65 16.85 -16.98
C ALA A 651 18.15 17.34 -18.36
N LEU A 652 18.10 16.47 -19.38
CA LEU A 652 18.54 16.87 -20.73
C LEU A 652 17.54 17.82 -21.36
N PHE A 653 16.23 17.55 -21.18
CA PHE A 653 15.18 18.49 -21.62
C PHE A 653 15.21 19.80 -20.84
N MET A 654 15.56 19.76 -19.54
CA MET A 654 15.78 20.98 -18.76
C MET A 654 16.98 21.77 -19.27
N CYS A 655 18.11 21.11 -19.54
CA CYS A 655 19.28 21.74 -20.15
C CYS A 655 18.94 22.39 -21.50
N ALA A 656 18.24 21.67 -22.38
CA ALA A 656 17.82 22.18 -23.66
C ALA A 656 16.93 23.42 -23.54
N LYS A 657 15.97 23.38 -22.58
CA LYS A 657 15.07 24.50 -22.32
C LYS A 657 15.81 25.71 -21.74
N LEU A 658 16.74 25.51 -20.80
CA LEU A 658 17.57 26.58 -20.25
C LEU A 658 18.40 27.23 -21.34
N VAL A 659 19.10 26.47 -22.19
CA VAL A 659 19.84 26.97 -23.33
C VAL A 659 18.94 27.77 -24.28
N SER A 660 17.76 27.24 -24.60
CA SER A 660 16.78 27.95 -25.44
C SER A 660 16.37 29.30 -24.83
N ILE A 661 16.07 29.33 -23.51
CA ILE A 661 15.67 30.56 -22.80
C ILE A 661 16.81 31.57 -22.79
N MET A 662 18.03 31.15 -22.44
CA MET A 662 19.23 32.00 -22.40
C MET A 662 19.49 32.64 -23.77
N ASN A 663 19.39 31.83 -24.83
CA ASN A 663 19.57 32.26 -26.20
C ASN A 663 18.44 33.21 -26.67
N GLU A 664 17.17 32.87 -26.44
CA GLU A 664 15.98 33.67 -26.83
C GLU A 664 15.99 35.03 -26.15
N ARG A 665 16.44 35.10 -24.89
CA ARG A 665 16.42 36.29 -24.08
C ARG A 665 17.75 37.06 -24.08
N CYS A 666 18.79 36.51 -24.67
CA CYS A 666 20.16 37.05 -24.62
C CYS A 666 20.63 37.33 -23.18
N MET A 667 20.34 36.40 -22.26
CA MET A 667 20.65 36.49 -20.81
C MET A 667 21.51 35.33 -20.36
N THR A 668 22.39 35.58 -19.38
CA THR A 668 23.13 34.51 -18.72
C THR A 668 22.20 33.78 -17.73
N ILE A 669 22.63 32.60 -17.27
CA ILE A 669 21.83 31.79 -16.32
C ILE A 669 21.68 32.50 -14.96
N GLU A 670 22.69 33.27 -14.55
CA GLU A 670 22.67 34.12 -13.34
C GLU A 670 21.65 35.26 -13.46
N MET A 671 21.60 35.91 -14.64
CA MET A 671 20.60 36.96 -14.89
C MET A 671 19.18 36.38 -14.85
N LEU A 672 18.96 35.18 -15.41
CA LEU A 672 17.68 34.49 -15.34
C LEU A 672 17.33 34.09 -13.89
N ALA A 673 18.33 33.63 -13.13
CA ALA A 673 18.16 33.28 -11.72
C ALA A 673 17.81 34.49 -10.84
N SER A 674 18.30 35.67 -11.17
CA SER A 674 17.99 36.93 -10.43
C SER A 674 16.54 37.41 -10.63
N GLU A 675 15.84 36.96 -11.68
CA GLU A 675 14.41 37.26 -11.87
C GLU A 675 13.49 36.37 -10.98
N ILE A 676 14.00 35.25 -10.48
CA ILE A 676 13.30 34.35 -9.58
C ILE A 676 13.49 34.83 -8.14
N PRO A 677 12.45 34.82 -7.29
CA PRO A 677 12.59 35.18 -5.89
C PRO A 677 13.79 34.53 -5.22
N GLU A 678 14.50 35.26 -4.41
CA GLU A 678 15.65 34.76 -3.65
C GLU A 678 15.10 33.96 -2.47
N LYS A 679 15.03 32.65 -2.66
CA LYS A 679 14.61 31.66 -1.66
C LYS A 679 15.62 30.52 -1.62
N TYR A 680 15.89 30.07 -0.42
CA TYR A 680 16.80 28.97 -0.15
C TYR A 680 15.97 27.73 0.10
N PHE A 681 16.42 26.62 -0.44
CA PHE A 681 15.76 25.33 -0.37
C PHE A 681 16.73 24.29 0.19
N GLU A 682 16.41 23.71 1.32
CA GLU A 682 17.19 22.68 1.98
C GLU A 682 16.41 21.37 2.03
N SER A 683 17.10 20.26 1.84
CA SER A 683 16.50 18.92 1.85
C SER A 683 17.33 17.99 2.71
N LYS A 684 16.74 17.44 3.77
CA LYS A 684 17.38 16.48 4.66
C LYS A 684 16.54 15.20 4.80
N ILE A 685 17.21 14.07 4.98
CA ILE A 685 16.57 12.77 5.19
C ILE A 685 16.93 12.29 6.58
N PHE A 686 15.92 11.90 7.36
CA PHE A 686 16.07 11.40 8.73
C PHE A 686 15.51 9.99 8.83
N SER A 687 16.21 9.13 9.57
CA SER A 687 15.70 7.80 9.95
C SER A 687 14.75 7.94 11.15
N VAL A 688 13.64 7.19 11.13
CA VAL A 688 12.60 7.24 12.16
C VAL A 688 12.26 5.84 12.64
N ASN A 689 11.99 5.72 13.95
CA ASN A 689 11.64 4.46 14.62
C ASN A 689 10.15 4.41 15.03
N PHE A 690 9.35 5.40 14.63
CA PHE A 690 7.93 5.51 14.92
C PHE A 690 7.10 5.30 13.65
N SER A 691 5.80 5.08 13.82
CA SER A 691 4.91 4.93 12.67
C SER A 691 4.67 6.28 11.98
N VAL A 692 4.51 6.26 10.65
CA VAL A 692 4.18 7.47 9.88
C VAL A 692 2.89 8.14 10.40
N SER A 693 2.03 7.38 11.07
CA SER A 693 0.80 7.85 11.70
C SER A 693 1.02 8.85 12.83
N GLU A 694 2.10 8.71 13.56
CA GLU A 694 2.45 9.57 14.69
C GLU A 694 3.15 10.85 14.22
N LEU A 695 3.54 10.91 12.94
CA LEU A 695 4.32 12.02 12.38
C LEU A 695 3.64 13.38 12.61
N SER A 696 2.33 13.48 12.35
CA SER A 696 1.59 14.74 12.52
C SER A 696 1.62 15.27 13.95
N ASP A 697 1.50 14.36 14.92
CA ASP A 697 1.50 14.71 16.34
C ASP A 697 2.91 15.09 16.81
N ILE A 698 3.93 14.36 16.36
CA ILE A 698 5.33 14.58 16.71
C ILE A 698 5.82 15.94 16.21
N ILE A 699 5.52 16.28 14.95
CA ILE A 699 5.95 17.56 14.38
C ILE A 699 5.09 18.74 14.81
N GLY A 700 3.98 18.49 15.55
CA GLY A 700 3.09 19.53 16.08
C GLY A 700 2.30 20.23 14.97
N ALA A 701 1.79 19.47 14.02
CA ALA A 701 0.93 20.00 12.96
C ALA A 701 -0.46 20.32 13.51
N ASP A 702 -0.90 21.58 13.37
CA ASP A 702 -2.28 21.95 13.64
C ASP A 702 -3.23 21.28 12.63
N ARG A 703 -4.44 20.92 13.05
CA ARG A 703 -5.46 20.26 12.20
C ARG A 703 -5.73 20.99 10.87
N ASN A 704 -5.45 22.29 10.81
CA ASN A 704 -5.59 23.10 9.58
C ASN A 704 -4.35 23.13 8.68
N GLU A 705 -3.20 22.64 9.13
CA GLU A 705 -1.93 22.64 8.37
C GLU A 705 -1.74 21.34 7.56
N SER A 706 -2.51 20.30 7.86
CA SER A 706 -2.30 18.93 7.36
C SER A 706 -2.85 18.62 5.95
N ALA A 707 -3.63 19.50 5.35
CA ALA A 707 -4.39 19.18 4.13
C ALA A 707 -3.64 19.42 2.83
N SER A 708 -2.48 18.84 2.64
CA SER A 708 -1.73 19.07 1.42
C SER A 708 -1.32 17.77 0.71
N GLY A 709 -2.16 17.11 0.02
CA GLY A 709 -1.91 16.07 -1.00
C GLY A 709 -0.79 15.02 -0.74
N GLU A 710 0.40 15.42 -0.32
CA GLU A 710 1.54 14.54 -0.04
C GLU A 710 2.36 15.07 1.14
N GLY A 711 2.46 14.29 2.22
CA GLY A 711 3.16 14.69 3.45
C GLY A 711 2.45 15.75 4.28
N VAL A 712 3.15 16.29 5.25
CA VAL A 712 2.65 17.35 6.15
C VAL A 712 3.37 18.66 5.84
N ARG A 713 2.60 19.68 5.51
CA ARG A 713 3.13 21.02 5.24
C ARG A 713 2.93 21.93 6.45
N LEU A 714 4.00 22.52 6.92
CA LEU A 714 4.02 23.44 8.04
C LEU A 714 4.41 24.82 7.56
N MET A 715 3.57 25.84 7.85
CA MET A 715 3.91 27.23 7.59
C MET A 715 4.56 27.83 8.83
N ARG A 716 5.67 28.55 8.67
CA ARG A 716 6.39 29.26 9.72
C ARG A 716 6.51 30.73 9.35
N GLU A 717 6.76 31.61 10.32
CA GLU A 717 6.89 33.04 10.08
C GLU A 717 7.98 33.38 9.04
N LYS A 718 9.04 32.58 8.98
CA LYS A 718 10.22 32.82 8.14
C LYS A 718 10.37 31.86 6.96
N GLY A 719 9.42 30.94 6.75
CA GLY A 719 9.50 29.95 5.69
C GLY A 719 8.42 28.88 5.75
N SER A 720 8.58 27.82 4.98
CA SER A 720 7.72 26.65 4.99
C SER A 720 8.54 25.36 5.06
N LEU A 721 7.92 24.33 5.63
CA LEU A 721 8.44 22.97 5.69
C LEU A 721 7.46 22.03 5.03
N LEU A 722 7.96 21.07 4.30
CA LEU A 722 7.20 19.92 3.83
C LEU A 722 7.91 18.65 4.33
N VAL A 723 7.23 17.89 5.18
CA VAL A 723 7.73 16.64 5.73
C VAL A 723 7.03 15.49 5.01
N VAL A 724 7.78 14.73 4.23
CA VAL A 724 7.26 13.65 3.39
C VAL A 724 7.85 12.33 3.87
N PRO A 725 7.02 11.36 4.26
CA PRO A 725 7.50 10.01 4.52
C PRO A 725 8.07 9.39 3.25
N GLU A 726 9.26 8.80 3.37
CA GLU A 726 9.81 8.00 2.29
C GLU A 726 9.18 6.59 2.26
N ARG A 727 9.33 5.92 1.13
CA ARG A 727 8.86 4.53 0.98
C ARG A 727 9.53 3.65 2.01
N GLY A 728 8.76 2.73 2.59
CA GLY A 728 9.23 1.85 3.68
C GLY A 728 8.92 2.35 5.09
N GLY A 729 8.62 3.65 5.27
CA GLY A 729 8.22 4.22 6.57
C GLY A 729 9.34 4.37 7.59
N GLU A 730 10.57 3.97 7.26
CA GLU A 730 11.74 4.06 8.15
C GLU A 730 12.51 5.39 8.00
N LYS A 731 12.14 6.18 7.00
CA LYS A 731 12.77 7.47 6.70
C LYS A 731 11.74 8.52 6.37
N ILE A 732 12.05 9.76 6.71
CA ILE A 732 11.29 10.93 6.28
C ILE A 732 12.21 11.91 5.58
N LYS A 733 11.70 12.55 4.54
CA LYS A 733 12.35 13.64 3.84
C LYS A 733 11.75 14.98 4.30
N VAL A 734 12.59 15.87 4.77
CA VAL A 734 12.21 17.22 5.19
C VAL A 734 12.72 18.20 4.13
N LEU A 735 11.80 18.98 3.59
CA LEU A 735 12.08 20.02 2.60
C LEU A 735 11.76 21.38 3.24
N ALA A 736 12.75 22.23 3.40
CA ALA A 736 12.61 23.58 3.96
C ALA A 736 12.79 24.64 2.86
N GLU A 737 11.89 25.62 2.81
CA GLU A 737 11.98 26.79 1.95
C GLU A 737 11.98 28.05 2.82
N ALA A 738 13.01 28.89 2.72
CA ALA A 738 13.18 30.07 3.58
C ALA A 738 13.86 31.26 2.86
N ASP A 739 13.92 32.41 3.55
CA ASP A 739 14.54 33.63 3.02
C ASP A 739 16.07 33.64 3.14
N SER A 740 16.66 32.74 3.96
CA SER A 740 18.12 32.53 4.03
C SER A 740 18.44 31.05 4.26
N MET A 741 19.68 30.67 3.97
CA MET A 741 20.17 29.29 4.17
C MET A 741 20.16 28.92 5.66
N GLU A 742 20.58 29.86 6.53
CA GLU A 742 20.57 29.66 7.97
C GLU A 742 19.15 29.35 8.49
N ILE A 743 18.12 30.04 7.98
CA ILE A 743 16.74 29.82 8.38
C ILE A 743 16.24 28.46 7.85
N ALA A 744 16.62 28.08 6.62
CA ALA A 744 16.25 26.77 6.08
C ALA A 744 16.88 25.62 6.90
N ASP A 745 18.15 25.78 7.30
CA ASP A 745 18.83 24.85 8.18
C ASP A 745 18.19 24.80 9.59
N GLU A 746 17.85 25.95 10.18
CA GLU A 746 17.13 26.02 11.46
C GLU A 746 15.79 25.30 11.42
N LEU A 747 15.03 25.48 10.33
CA LEU A 747 13.75 24.79 10.13
C LEU A 747 13.92 23.28 10.01
N CYS A 748 14.96 22.81 9.31
CA CYS A 748 15.28 21.38 9.26
C CYS A 748 15.69 20.85 10.63
N ALA A 749 16.48 21.61 11.40
CA ALA A 749 16.93 21.25 12.74
C ALA A 749 15.76 21.19 13.76
N GLU A 750 14.74 22.06 13.62
CA GLU A 750 13.50 21.98 14.42
C GLU A 750 12.84 20.59 14.31
N ILE A 751 12.77 20.07 13.11
CA ILE A 751 12.17 18.74 12.88
C ILE A 751 13.09 17.63 13.37
N GLU A 752 14.41 17.76 13.17
CA GLU A 752 15.41 16.80 13.65
C GLU A 752 15.36 16.65 15.18
N GLU A 753 15.27 17.76 15.91
CA GLU A 753 15.16 17.74 17.38
C GLU A 753 13.88 17.05 17.84
N LYS A 754 12.75 17.32 17.20
CA LYS A 754 11.46 16.66 17.51
C LYS A 754 11.51 15.15 17.26
N ILE A 755 12.12 14.74 16.14
CA ILE A 755 12.30 13.32 15.80
C ILE A 755 13.22 12.63 16.81
N SER A 756 14.34 13.27 17.14
CA SER A 756 15.34 12.71 18.07
C SER A 756 14.74 12.53 19.46
N SER A 757 13.94 13.50 19.93
CA SER A 757 13.26 13.44 21.23
C SER A 757 12.20 12.32 21.34
N PHE A 758 11.77 11.77 20.20
CA PHE A 758 10.78 10.69 20.13
C PHE A 758 11.43 9.33 19.88
N ASN A 759 12.63 9.31 19.30
CA ASN A 759 13.41 8.09 19.07
C ASN A 759 14.13 7.60 20.35
N ASP A 760 14.38 8.49 21.33
CA ASP A 760 14.90 8.19 22.69
C ASP A 760 13.76 7.72 23.63
#